data_cb942d23e9e3ce2aaad1db40c23fbdc1
#
_entry.id   cb942d23e9e3ce2aaad1db40c23fbdc1
#
_cell.length_a   1.000
_cell.length_b   1.000
_cell.length_c   1.000
_cell.angle_alpha   90.00
_cell.angle_beta   90.00
_cell.angle_gamma   90.00
#
_symmetry.space_group_name_H-M   'P 1'
#
loop_
_entity.id
_entity.type
_entity.pdbx_description
1 polymer ?
#
loop_
_entity_poly.entity_id
_entity_poly.type
_entity_poly.pdbx_seq_one_letter_code
_entity_poly.pdbx_strand_id
1 'polypeptide(L)'
;MRKSKKIVSGMLAATMVAGMVMGTTCAYARSSMRAAWNDASSSKTTGSQVKDACFVEDGHESEEKTVYSNVYADSEAWADWQTKWTSLSRNYEQVALTPGKDATELNFGWYSLTKETPMVRLLDSTGKEIKTFDGTQNIDKAETVIENGSSVTLYPNKVTVTGLDENTSYKYQYYCDGKWSDAIDYSTKSTDSFSVMYVGDPQIGASVGQDSNTKEYHAMNDAYNWQGTLNSALSAHTDISFILSAGDQINQTKVTKEEDKLEQQIEYAGFLYPSQLRSTPIATTIGNHDSKSVNYQNHFNTPNAAVKAENTEGATTAGTDYYFRYGNTLFVSIDTNNYNCATHENVIKEAVENNKDAKWRVLMFHQDIYGSGYDHSDTDGMVLRTQLTPIIDNYDFDAVLQGHDHTYSRTYQISTDGKDHTDYTKAPSTSATDDFNAYLNDNICYNLESNADNAHKVIDPEGTVYFEANSATGSKYYQLIGTQQDYIAARSQSWRPTYSVIDITDVTLTVRTYDAATNEELVADGGIATAYTIVKQADKTSLVSAIEEAQKKLDEAEKSGLYTDASIAEAQALIDAAQTIADNAEATTKDVASAAAGLADVESKLVKIDNGNKDDDKKDDVRDDDKDVVAGYAKEGTGMAIWFTLAGVAFIGLTAVLVSDRKRKTAVNEK
;
A
#
# COMPACT_ATOMS: atom_id res chain seq x y z
N MET A 1 -22.12 45.69 1.84
CA MET A 1 -21.40 44.49 1.50
C MET A 1 -20.14 44.20 2.34
N ARG A 2 -19.75 45.07 3.31
CA ARG A 2 -18.56 44.84 4.16
C ARG A 2 -18.79 44.12 5.51
N LYS A 3 -19.99 43.66 5.81
CA LYS A 3 -20.30 42.94 7.09
C LYS A 3 -20.39 41.42 6.99
N SER A 4 -20.39 40.83 5.78
CA SER A 4 -20.50 39.38 5.62
C SER A 4 -19.14 38.64 5.61
N LYS A 5 -18.03 39.29 5.25
CA LYS A 5 -16.68 38.65 5.24
C LYS A 5 -16.08 38.40 6.63
N LYS A 6 -16.48 39.15 7.67
CA LYS A 6 -15.98 38.93 9.04
C LYS A 6 -16.63 37.78 9.80
N ILE A 7 -17.80 37.29 9.34
CA ILE A 7 -18.51 36.18 9.99
C ILE A 7 -17.97 34.83 9.48
N VAL A 8 -17.54 34.75 8.22
CA VAL A 8 -17.00 33.53 7.64
C VAL A 8 -15.62 33.19 8.20
N SER A 9 -14.75 34.21 8.41
CA SER A 9 -13.41 33.99 9.00
C SER A 9 -13.47 33.56 10.48
N GLY A 10 -14.50 33.99 11.23
CA GLY A 10 -14.69 33.59 12.63
C GLY A 10 -15.27 32.17 12.79
N MET A 11 -16.03 31.68 11.81
CA MET A 11 -16.55 30.31 11.83
C MET A 11 -15.49 29.28 11.42
N LEU A 12 -14.60 29.60 10.49
CA LEU A 12 -13.52 28.67 10.09
C LEU A 12 -12.50 28.46 11.22
N ALA A 13 -12.14 29.52 11.95
CA ALA A 13 -11.25 29.41 13.11
C ALA A 13 -11.89 28.67 14.30
N ALA A 14 -13.23 28.76 14.47
CA ALA A 14 -13.94 28.05 15.53
C ALA A 14 -14.10 26.54 15.21
N THR A 15 -14.19 26.18 13.91
CA THR A 15 -14.29 24.79 13.49
C THR A 15 -12.93 24.07 13.58
N MET A 16 -11.81 24.74 13.26
CA MET A 16 -10.48 24.16 13.42
C MET A 16 -10.09 23.92 14.88
N VAL A 17 -10.48 24.83 15.81
CA VAL A 17 -10.22 24.65 17.25
C VAL A 17 -11.12 23.57 17.84
N ALA A 18 -12.33 23.37 17.33
CA ALA A 18 -13.23 22.30 17.77
C ALA A 18 -12.74 20.92 17.27
N GLY A 19 -12.19 20.84 16.05
CA GLY A 19 -11.60 19.61 15.52
C GLY A 19 -10.36 19.14 16.29
N MET A 20 -9.47 20.08 16.67
CA MET A 20 -8.29 19.74 17.49
C MET A 20 -8.61 19.34 18.94
N VAL A 21 -9.71 19.82 19.49
CA VAL A 21 -10.11 19.46 20.86
C VAL A 21 -10.90 18.14 20.90
N MET A 22 -11.61 17.78 19.82
CA MET A 22 -12.30 16.48 19.75
C MET A 22 -11.34 15.32 19.47
N GLY A 23 -10.29 15.51 18.68
CA GLY A 23 -9.28 14.46 18.40
C GLY A 23 -8.54 14.00 19.66
N THR A 24 -8.34 14.87 20.65
CA THR A 24 -7.66 14.52 21.90
C THR A 24 -8.56 13.89 22.96
N THR A 25 -9.86 14.09 22.90
CA THR A 25 -10.82 13.49 23.86
C THR A 25 -11.30 12.11 23.43
N CYS A 26 -11.33 11.80 22.14
CA CYS A 26 -11.65 10.45 21.64
C CYS A 26 -10.55 9.42 21.94
N ALA A 27 -9.28 9.79 21.90
CA ALA A 27 -8.16 8.87 22.17
C ALA A 27 -8.18 8.28 23.60
N TYR A 28 -8.73 8.98 24.57
CA TYR A 28 -8.79 8.49 25.96
C TYR A 28 -9.98 7.55 26.27
N ALA A 29 -11.04 7.60 25.49
CA ALA A 29 -12.22 6.74 25.70
C ALA A 29 -12.05 5.36 25.02
N ARG A 30 -11.20 5.27 23.98
CA ARG A 30 -11.04 4.08 23.14
C ARG A 30 -10.19 2.98 23.77
N SER A 31 -9.32 3.30 24.73
CA SER A 31 -8.37 2.33 25.32
C SER A 31 -8.99 1.31 26.30
N SER A 32 -10.27 1.43 26.62
CA SER A 32 -10.95 0.56 27.59
C SER A 32 -11.87 -0.50 26.99
N MET A 33 -11.98 -0.55 25.65
CA MET A 33 -12.94 -1.41 24.97
C MET A 33 -12.32 -2.70 24.48
N ARG A 34 -11.95 -3.56 25.38
CA ARG A 34 -11.52 -4.90 25.12
C ARG A 34 -12.63 -5.90 25.39
N ALA A 35 -12.80 -6.89 24.53
CA ALA A 35 -13.62 -8.03 24.87
C ALA A 35 -13.06 -8.76 26.09
N ALA A 36 -13.96 -9.21 26.98
CA ALA A 36 -13.60 -9.81 28.25
C ALA A 36 -12.72 -11.08 28.11
N TRP A 37 -12.83 -11.79 26.97
CA TRP A 37 -12.05 -12.97 26.68
C TRP A 37 -10.72 -12.69 25.95
N ASN A 38 -10.45 -11.44 25.59
CA ASN A 38 -9.27 -11.00 24.85
C ASN A 38 -8.23 -10.48 25.86
N ASP A 39 -7.31 -11.33 26.27
CA ASP A 39 -6.30 -11.07 27.29
C ASP A 39 -4.89 -11.33 26.75
N ALA A 40 -4.09 -10.29 26.64
CA ALA A 40 -2.70 -10.34 26.17
C ALA A 40 -1.78 -11.22 27.05
N SER A 41 -2.14 -11.46 28.32
CA SER A 41 -1.42 -12.40 29.17
C SER A 41 -1.69 -13.87 28.86
N SER A 42 -2.75 -14.15 28.07
CA SER A 42 -3.13 -15.50 27.66
C SER A 42 -2.43 -15.89 26.38
N SER A 43 -1.55 -16.89 26.45
CA SER A 43 -0.85 -17.44 25.28
C SER A 43 -1.67 -18.47 24.47
N LYS A 44 -2.95 -18.62 24.73
CA LYS A 44 -3.70 -19.82 24.27
C LYS A 44 -5.05 -19.56 23.64
N THR A 45 -5.42 -18.34 23.34
CA THR A 45 -6.65 -18.10 22.59
C THR A 45 -6.47 -18.58 21.16
N THR A 46 -7.07 -19.70 20.82
CA THR A 46 -7.04 -20.28 19.48
C THR A 46 -8.30 -19.91 18.72
N GLY A 47 -8.20 -19.77 17.39
CA GLY A 47 -9.34 -19.50 16.54
C GLY A 47 -10.50 -20.46 16.73
N SER A 48 -10.23 -21.77 16.93
CA SER A 48 -11.28 -22.76 17.19
C SER A 48 -12.04 -22.50 18.47
N GLN A 49 -11.37 -22.09 19.57
CA GLN A 49 -12.05 -21.80 20.83
C GLN A 49 -12.98 -20.60 20.74
N VAL A 50 -12.60 -19.61 19.96
CA VAL A 50 -13.42 -18.41 19.75
C VAL A 50 -14.56 -18.70 18.79
N LYS A 51 -14.28 -19.39 17.69
CA LYS A 51 -15.30 -19.85 16.72
C LYS A 51 -16.40 -20.67 17.40
N ASP A 52 -16.03 -21.68 18.20
CA ASP A 52 -16.98 -22.52 18.92
C ASP A 52 -17.91 -21.75 19.87
N ALA A 53 -17.48 -20.59 20.33
CA ALA A 53 -18.30 -19.72 21.17
C ALA A 53 -19.31 -18.87 20.38
N CYS A 54 -18.99 -18.55 19.12
CA CYS A 54 -19.69 -17.52 18.36
C CYS A 54 -20.50 -18.04 17.17
N PHE A 55 -20.15 -19.21 16.59
CA PHE A 55 -20.70 -19.65 15.30
C PHE A 55 -21.64 -20.84 15.36
N VAL A 56 -22.58 -20.84 14.43
CA VAL A 56 -23.35 -22.04 14.08
C VAL A 56 -22.42 -22.96 13.31
N GLU A 57 -22.24 -24.15 13.84
CA GLU A 57 -21.68 -25.23 13.03
C GLU A 57 -22.59 -25.48 11.82
N ASP A 58 -21.94 -25.43 10.69
CA ASP A 58 -22.19 -26.11 9.42
C ASP A 58 -23.61 -26.38 8.92
N GLY A 59 -23.76 -26.06 7.71
CA GLY A 59 -24.77 -26.33 6.72
C GLY A 59 -24.60 -25.46 5.50
N HIS A 60 -23.67 -24.55 5.54
CA HIS A 60 -23.29 -23.74 4.38
C HIS A 60 -21.99 -24.31 3.81
N GLU A 61 -22.14 -25.33 3.00
CA GLU A 61 -21.18 -25.50 1.92
C GLU A 61 -21.30 -24.22 1.09
N SER A 62 -20.28 -23.36 1.17
CA SER A 62 -20.10 -22.29 0.23
C SER A 62 -20.33 -22.88 -1.15
N GLU A 63 -21.18 -22.28 -1.96
CA GLU A 63 -21.21 -22.61 -3.37
C GLU A 63 -19.91 -22.13 -3.99
N GLU A 64 -18.80 -22.81 -3.68
CA GLU A 64 -17.53 -22.60 -4.33
C GLU A 64 -17.72 -22.85 -5.82
N LYS A 65 -17.85 -21.77 -6.59
CA LYS A 65 -17.64 -21.86 -8.04
C LYS A 65 -16.16 -21.73 -8.32
N THR A 66 -15.49 -22.84 -8.27
CA THR A 66 -14.17 -22.96 -8.84
C THR A 66 -14.31 -22.86 -10.36
N VAL A 67 -14.14 -21.65 -10.88
CA VAL A 67 -13.97 -21.45 -12.30
C VAL A 67 -12.49 -21.61 -12.64
N TYR A 68 -12.13 -22.83 -13.01
CA TYR A 68 -10.81 -23.09 -13.54
C TYR A 68 -10.63 -22.30 -14.83
N SER A 69 -9.81 -21.29 -14.81
CA SER A 69 -9.34 -20.63 -16.02
C SER A 69 -7.84 -20.51 -15.99
N ASN A 70 -7.19 -21.24 -16.87
CA ASN A 70 -5.82 -20.94 -17.22
C ASN A 70 -5.83 -19.68 -18.07
N VAL A 71 -5.93 -18.50 -17.41
CA VAL A 71 -6.17 -17.19 -18.04
C VAL A 71 -5.00 -16.79 -18.94
N TYR A 72 -3.83 -17.35 -18.68
CA TYR A 72 -2.57 -17.06 -19.39
C TYR A 72 -2.16 -18.18 -20.35
N ALA A 73 -3.02 -19.19 -20.60
CA ALA A 73 -2.65 -20.34 -21.42
C ALA A 73 -2.46 -19.98 -22.87
N ASP A 74 -1.24 -19.69 -23.23
CA ASP A 74 -0.68 -19.97 -24.55
C ASP A 74 -0.31 -21.47 -24.60
N SER A 75 -0.80 -22.20 -25.56
CA SER A 75 -0.63 -23.65 -25.64
C SER A 75 0.84 -24.08 -25.74
N GLU A 76 1.70 -23.29 -26.37
CA GLU A 76 3.13 -23.54 -26.50
C GLU A 76 3.85 -23.21 -25.19
N ALA A 77 3.60 -22.05 -24.60
CA ALA A 77 4.16 -21.64 -23.31
C ALA A 77 3.76 -22.58 -22.17
N TRP A 78 2.51 -23.06 -22.17
CA TRP A 78 2.03 -24.05 -21.21
C TRP A 78 2.75 -25.40 -21.35
N ALA A 79 2.93 -25.91 -22.57
CA ALA A 79 3.65 -27.17 -22.81
C ALA A 79 5.12 -27.07 -22.37
N ASP A 80 5.77 -25.93 -22.61
CA ASP A 80 7.12 -25.65 -22.15
C ASP A 80 7.22 -25.58 -20.63
N TRP A 81 6.23 -24.95 -19.97
CA TRP A 81 6.10 -24.89 -18.53
C TRP A 81 5.96 -26.28 -17.91
N GLN A 82 5.05 -27.11 -18.42
CA GLN A 82 4.88 -28.50 -17.96
C GLN A 82 6.18 -29.30 -18.04
N THR A 83 6.96 -29.09 -19.10
CA THR A 83 8.26 -29.75 -19.26
C THR A 83 9.26 -29.34 -18.19
N LYS A 84 9.27 -28.08 -17.80
CA LYS A 84 10.18 -27.51 -16.79
C LYS A 84 9.75 -27.81 -15.36
N TRP A 85 8.47 -28.05 -15.12
CA TRP A 85 7.89 -28.11 -13.79
C TRP A 85 8.55 -29.10 -12.85
N THR A 86 8.90 -30.31 -13.31
CA THR A 86 9.53 -31.33 -12.47
C THR A 86 10.83 -30.82 -11.83
N SER A 87 11.62 -30.01 -12.52
CA SER A 87 12.84 -29.42 -11.96
C SER A 87 12.54 -28.18 -11.11
N LEU A 88 11.51 -27.41 -11.47
CA LEU A 88 11.13 -26.19 -10.77
C LEU A 88 10.55 -26.48 -9.39
N SER A 89 9.62 -27.42 -9.32
CA SER A 89 8.93 -27.79 -8.08
C SER A 89 9.84 -28.49 -7.05
N ARG A 90 11.07 -28.82 -7.42
CA ARG A 90 12.11 -29.39 -6.56
C ARG A 90 13.27 -28.43 -6.30
N ASN A 91 13.16 -27.21 -6.76
CA ASN A 91 14.13 -26.15 -6.44
C ASN A 91 13.76 -25.50 -5.11
N TYR A 92 14.19 -26.09 -4.01
CA TYR A 92 13.95 -25.60 -2.66
C TYR A 92 14.86 -24.43 -2.26
N GLU A 93 15.95 -24.18 -3.05
CA GLU A 93 16.97 -23.17 -2.77
C GLU A 93 16.59 -21.75 -3.25
N GLN A 94 15.34 -21.56 -3.64
CA GLN A 94 14.88 -20.26 -4.15
C GLN A 94 14.88 -19.20 -3.04
N VAL A 95 15.50 -18.05 -3.33
CA VAL A 95 15.57 -16.95 -2.39
C VAL A 95 14.28 -16.14 -2.40
N ALA A 96 13.73 -15.88 -1.22
CA ALA A 96 12.68 -14.90 -0.99
C ALA A 96 13.31 -13.58 -0.54
N LEU A 97 12.95 -12.49 -1.19
CA LEU A 97 13.26 -11.13 -0.76
C LEU A 97 12.07 -10.58 0.01
N THR A 98 12.30 -10.01 1.20
CA THR A 98 11.29 -9.28 1.95
C THR A 98 11.82 -7.88 2.29
N PRO A 99 10.96 -6.85 2.42
CA PRO A 99 11.41 -5.55 2.92
C PRO A 99 12.18 -5.69 4.23
N GLY A 100 13.20 -4.86 4.45
CA GLY A 100 13.85 -4.73 5.74
C GLY A 100 12.99 -3.88 6.70
N LYS A 101 13.54 -3.53 7.88
CA LYS A 101 12.81 -2.69 8.85
C LYS A 101 12.48 -1.30 8.30
N ASP A 102 13.30 -0.82 7.36
CA ASP A 102 13.10 0.42 6.62
C ASP A 102 13.71 0.30 5.20
N ALA A 103 13.56 1.33 4.39
CA ALA A 103 14.01 1.34 2.98
C ALA A 103 15.53 1.19 2.80
N THR A 104 16.34 1.28 3.86
CA THR A 104 17.80 1.08 3.80
C THR A 104 18.22 -0.38 3.99
N GLU A 105 17.25 -1.27 4.18
CA GLU A 105 17.49 -2.69 4.44
C GLU A 105 16.70 -3.59 3.48
N LEU A 106 17.27 -4.76 3.21
CA LEU A 106 16.63 -5.83 2.44
C LEU A 106 16.88 -7.17 3.12
N ASN A 107 15.82 -7.93 3.33
CA ASN A 107 15.87 -9.23 3.98
C ASN A 107 15.83 -10.36 2.96
N PHE A 108 16.55 -11.44 3.27
CA PHE A 108 16.70 -12.63 2.45
C PHE A 108 16.33 -13.87 3.27
N GLY A 109 15.57 -14.77 2.67
CA GLY A 109 15.26 -16.10 3.20
C GLY A 109 15.43 -17.16 2.10
N TRP A 110 16.05 -18.29 2.39
CA TRP A 110 16.15 -19.44 1.47
C TRP A 110 16.49 -20.72 2.23
N TYR A 111 16.28 -21.85 1.61
CA TYR A 111 16.81 -23.12 2.12
C TYR A 111 18.15 -23.46 1.46
N SER A 112 19.03 -24.15 2.20
CA SER A 112 20.17 -24.90 1.66
C SER A 112 20.05 -26.37 2.03
N LEU A 113 20.72 -27.23 1.26
CA LEU A 113 20.77 -28.68 1.51
C LEU A 113 21.91 -29.05 2.46
N THR A 114 22.80 -28.12 2.72
CA THR A 114 23.97 -28.32 3.59
C THR A 114 23.97 -27.36 4.79
N LYS A 115 24.68 -27.77 5.85
CA LYS A 115 24.93 -26.88 7.00
C LYS A 115 26.07 -25.94 6.65
N GLU A 116 25.78 -24.65 6.64
CA GLU A 116 26.75 -23.62 6.26
C GLU A 116 26.45 -22.28 6.97
N THR A 117 27.36 -21.34 6.88
CA THR A 117 27.06 -19.95 7.26
C THR A 117 26.43 -19.27 6.05
N PRO A 118 25.16 -18.85 6.14
CA PRO A 118 24.52 -18.14 5.04
C PRO A 118 25.10 -16.74 4.88
N MET A 119 25.32 -16.33 3.65
CA MET A 119 25.88 -15.02 3.33
C MET A 119 25.17 -14.41 2.13
N VAL A 120 25.06 -13.08 2.10
CA VAL A 120 24.69 -12.29 0.93
C VAL A 120 25.78 -11.28 0.65
N ARG A 121 26.21 -11.25 -0.60
CA ARG A 121 27.18 -10.27 -1.10
C ARG A 121 26.44 -9.20 -1.88
N LEU A 122 26.56 -7.94 -1.44
CA LEU A 122 26.07 -6.77 -2.16
C LEU A 122 27.17 -6.24 -3.09
N LEU A 123 26.80 -6.00 -4.33
CA LEU A 123 27.66 -5.47 -5.38
C LEU A 123 27.10 -4.16 -5.91
N ASP A 124 27.95 -3.27 -6.41
CA ASP A 124 27.50 -2.11 -7.18
C ASP A 124 26.97 -2.53 -8.57
N SER A 125 26.42 -1.60 -9.33
CA SER A 125 25.87 -1.85 -10.66
C SER A 125 26.89 -2.41 -11.66
N THR A 126 28.19 -2.23 -11.41
CA THR A 126 29.29 -2.76 -12.25
C THR A 126 29.68 -4.19 -11.87
N GLY A 127 29.16 -4.70 -10.75
CA GLY A 127 29.48 -6.03 -10.21
C GLY A 127 30.67 -6.04 -9.24
N LYS A 128 31.15 -4.87 -8.80
CA LYS A 128 32.19 -4.79 -7.78
C LYS A 128 31.57 -4.95 -6.40
N GLU A 129 32.18 -5.77 -5.55
CA GLU A 129 31.72 -5.98 -4.18
C GLU A 129 31.76 -4.69 -3.35
N ILE A 130 30.63 -4.38 -2.72
CA ILE A 130 30.47 -3.34 -1.72
C ILE A 130 30.74 -3.95 -0.35
N LYS A 131 29.99 -5.02 -0.03
CA LYS A 131 30.08 -5.68 1.28
C LYS A 131 29.44 -7.07 1.23
N THR A 132 29.96 -7.97 2.05
CA THR A 132 29.33 -9.25 2.37
C THR A 132 28.70 -9.20 3.76
N PHE A 133 27.48 -9.74 3.89
CA PHE A 133 26.69 -9.82 5.12
C PHE A 133 26.53 -11.28 5.48
N ASP A 134 26.89 -11.62 6.72
CA ASP A 134 26.66 -12.93 7.30
C ASP A 134 25.23 -12.99 7.89
N GLY A 135 24.65 -14.18 7.88
CA GLY A 135 23.33 -14.44 8.42
C GLY A 135 23.28 -15.60 9.39
N THR A 136 22.08 -16.10 9.58
CA THR A 136 21.79 -17.21 10.52
C THR A 136 21.14 -18.36 9.78
N GLN A 137 21.67 -19.57 9.98
CA GLN A 137 21.02 -20.81 9.59
C GLN A 137 20.36 -21.42 10.84
N ASN A 138 19.03 -21.57 10.81
CA ASN A 138 18.32 -22.15 11.94
C ASN A 138 18.23 -23.68 11.82
N ILE A 139 19.22 -24.37 12.35
CA ILE A 139 19.35 -25.83 12.27
C ILE A 139 18.20 -26.54 13.03
N ASP A 140 17.69 -25.94 14.09
CA ASP A 140 16.62 -26.53 14.91
C ASP A 140 15.25 -26.51 14.20
N LYS A 141 15.11 -25.64 13.18
CA LYS A 141 13.94 -25.55 12.31
C LYS A 141 14.12 -26.24 10.96
N ALA A 142 15.21 -27.02 10.80
CA ALA A 142 15.41 -27.78 9.57
C ALA A 142 14.28 -28.79 9.35
N GLU A 143 13.80 -28.87 8.13
CA GLU A 143 12.78 -29.83 7.72
C GLU A 143 13.39 -30.96 6.88
N THR A 144 12.80 -32.15 6.98
CA THR A 144 13.14 -33.27 6.11
C THR A 144 11.93 -33.63 5.27
N VAL A 145 12.09 -33.60 3.96
CA VAL A 145 11.10 -34.10 3.01
C VAL A 145 11.56 -35.45 2.44
N ILE A 146 10.60 -36.29 2.08
CA ILE A 146 10.87 -37.57 1.44
C ILE A 146 10.45 -37.50 -0.01
N GLU A 147 11.45 -37.60 -0.91
CA GLU A 147 11.24 -37.59 -2.33
C GLU A 147 11.73 -38.92 -2.95
N ASN A 148 10.83 -39.65 -3.61
CA ASN A 148 11.14 -40.93 -4.25
C ASN A 148 11.87 -41.92 -3.31
N GLY A 149 11.50 -41.93 -2.03
CA GLY A 149 12.12 -42.75 -0.99
C GLY A 149 13.48 -42.26 -0.47
N SER A 150 13.94 -41.13 -0.92
CA SER A 150 15.16 -40.46 -0.44
C SER A 150 14.82 -39.29 0.47
N SER A 151 15.54 -39.16 1.58
CA SER A 151 15.36 -38.01 2.51
C SER A 151 16.21 -36.84 2.06
N VAL A 152 15.60 -35.68 1.96
CA VAL A 152 16.25 -34.38 1.69
C VAL A 152 16.01 -33.48 2.91
N THR A 153 17.08 -32.96 3.52
CA THR A 153 16.99 -32.06 4.66
C THR A 153 17.22 -30.64 4.20
N LEU A 154 16.30 -29.74 4.54
CA LEU A 154 16.24 -28.34 4.17
C LEU A 154 16.61 -27.49 5.38
N TYR A 155 17.68 -26.69 5.28
CA TYR A 155 18.17 -25.83 6.35
C TYR A 155 17.79 -24.38 6.04
N PRO A 156 16.91 -23.73 6.85
CA PRO A 156 16.49 -22.36 6.59
C PRO A 156 17.57 -21.35 6.93
N ASN A 157 17.80 -20.43 6.00
CA ASN A 157 18.79 -19.37 6.07
C ASN A 157 18.14 -18.01 6.06
N LYS A 158 18.67 -17.07 6.86
CA LYS A 158 18.22 -15.69 6.89
C LYS A 158 19.41 -14.74 6.92
N VAL A 159 19.37 -13.72 6.05
CA VAL A 159 20.36 -12.63 6.01
C VAL A 159 19.63 -11.31 5.85
N THR A 160 20.15 -10.26 6.50
CA THR A 160 19.71 -8.88 6.31
C THR A 160 20.86 -8.06 5.73
N VAL A 161 20.63 -7.46 4.57
CA VAL A 161 21.51 -6.47 3.95
C VAL A 161 21.09 -5.09 4.44
N THR A 162 22.06 -4.25 4.82
CA THR A 162 21.82 -2.91 5.37
C THR A 162 22.65 -1.85 4.66
N GLY A 163 22.22 -0.60 4.76
CA GLY A 163 22.94 0.55 4.20
C GLY A 163 22.72 0.71 2.70
N LEU A 164 21.53 0.37 2.24
CA LEU A 164 21.09 0.65 0.87
C LEU A 164 20.75 2.14 0.74
N ASP A 165 21.21 2.74 -0.36
CA ASP A 165 20.85 4.11 -0.74
C ASP A 165 19.60 4.08 -1.62
N GLU A 166 18.78 5.13 -1.53
CA GLU A 166 17.58 5.32 -2.33
C GLU A 166 17.91 5.51 -3.82
N ASN A 167 17.01 5.10 -4.73
CA ASN A 167 17.12 5.26 -6.18
C ASN A 167 18.45 4.74 -6.75
N THR A 168 18.97 3.63 -6.20
CA THR A 168 20.30 3.11 -6.52
C THR A 168 20.20 1.70 -7.06
N SER A 169 20.98 1.43 -8.12
CA SER A 169 21.07 0.10 -8.73
C SER A 169 22.23 -0.70 -8.14
N TYR A 170 21.90 -1.89 -7.68
CA TYR A 170 22.79 -2.87 -7.10
C TYR A 170 22.72 -4.19 -7.86
N LYS A 171 23.63 -5.10 -7.51
CA LYS A 171 23.51 -6.53 -7.73
C LYS A 171 23.73 -7.24 -6.40
N TYR A 172 23.21 -8.44 -6.26
CA TYR A 172 23.49 -9.29 -5.12
C TYR A 172 23.79 -10.72 -5.54
N GLN A 173 24.47 -11.45 -4.68
CA GLN A 173 24.67 -12.89 -4.74
C GLN A 173 24.39 -13.46 -3.35
N TYR A 174 23.75 -14.63 -3.29
CA TYR A 174 23.60 -15.37 -2.03
C TYR A 174 24.40 -16.66 -2.07
N TYR A 175 24.94 -17.08 -0.92
CA TYR A 175 25.74 -18.28 -0.78
C TYR A 175 24.85 -19.43 -0.37
N CYS A 176 24.85 -20.50 -1.18
CA CYS A 176 24.01 -21.67 -1.01
C CYS A 176 24.75 -22.91 -1.45
N ASP A 177 24.80 -23.94 -0.61
CA ASP A 177 25.40 -25.23 -0.86
C ASP A 177 26.84 -25.15 -1.40
N GLY A 178 27.66 -24.35 -0.72
CA GLY A 178 29.09 -24.23 -1.03
C GLY A 178 29.42 -23.33 -2.21
N LYS A 179 28.47 -22.61 -2.79
CA LYS A 179 28.71 -21.74 -3.97
C LYS A 179 27.90 -20.43 -3.89
N TRP A 180 28.42 -19.40 -4.53
CA TRP A 180 27.67 -18.18 -4.77
C TRP A 180 26.71 -18.37 -5.94
N SER A 181 25.51 -17.80 -5.83
CA SER A 181 24.59 -17.67 -6.96
C SER A 181 25.19 -16.80 -8.07
N ASP A 182 24.58 -16.82 -9.24
CA ASP A 182 24.81 -15.76 -10.22
C ASP A 182 24.45 -14.39 -9.64
N ALA A 183 25.04 -13.33 -10.18
CA ALA A 183 24.71 -11.97 -9.75
C ALA A 183 23.32 -11.56 -10.26
N ILE A 184 22.47 -11.12 -9.35
CA ILE A 184 21.07 -10.76 -9.61
C ILE A 184 20.93 -9.25 -9.47
N ASP A 185 20.26 -8.62 -10.43
CA ASP A 185 19.98 -7.19 -10.40
C ASP A 185 18.92 -6.83 -9.35
N TYR A 186 19.16 -5.76 -8.60
CA TYR A 186 18.25 -5.17 -7.65
C TYR A 186 18.37 -3.65 -7.67
N SER A 187 17.26 -2.93 -7.56
CA SER A 187 17.28 -1.47 -7.48
C SER A 187 16.31 -0.98 -6.42
N THR A 188 16.80 -0.15 -5.53
CA THR A 188 15.96 0.61 -4.60
C THR A 188 15.17 1.68 -5.35
N LYS A 189 14.00 2.03 -4.84
CA LYS A 189 13.10 3.02 -5.42
C LYS A 189 13.03 4.27 -4.55
N SER A 190 12.23 5.26 -4.99
CA SER A 190 11.94 6.45 -4.21
C SER A 190 11.18 6.12 -2.92
N THR A 191 11.43 6.91 -1.88
CA THR A 191 10.70 6.89 -0.62
C THR A 191 9.79 8.10 -0.43
N ASP A 192 9.95 9.15 -1.23
CA ASP A 192 9.11 10.36 -1.19
C ASP A 192 7.72 10.10 -1.79
N SER A 193 7.69 9.35 -2.89
CA SER A 193 6.50 8.93 -3.62
C SER A 193 6.80 7.58 -4.23
N PHE A 194 5.95 6.61 -3.96
CA PHE A 194 6.19 5.23 -4.36
C PHE A 194 4.88 4.47 -4.57
N SER A 195 4.98 3.36 -5.31
CA SER A 195 3.88 2.46 -5.58
C SER A 195 4.18 1.08 -5.03
N VAL A 196 3.15 0.41 -4.51
CA VAL A 196 3.22 -0.98 -4.08
C VAL A 196 2.11 -1.80 -4.74
N MET A 197 2.41 -3.06 -5.05
CA MET A 197 1.40 -3.99 -5.53
C MET A 197 0.77 -4.71 -4.34
N TYR A 198 -0.55 -4.84 -4.33
CA TYR A 198 -1.30 -5.59 -3.32
C TYR A 198 -2.05 -6.74 -3.98
N VAL A 199 -1.94 -7.94 -3.39
CA VAL A 199 -2.57 -9.17 -3.86
C VAL A 199 -3.16 -9.97 -2.70
N GLY A 200 -4.24 -10.69 -2.99
CA GLY A 200 -4.81 -11.71 -2.10
C GLY A 200 -4.58 -13.10 -2.67
N ASP A 201 -4.42 -14.04 -1.78
CA ASP A 201 -4.60 -15.47 -1.98
C ASP A 201 -3.99 -16.01 -3.29
N PRO A 202 -2.66 -15.94 -3.46
CA PRO A 202 -2.01 -16.66 -4.55
C PRO A 202 -2.29 -18.17 -4.47
N GLN A 203 -2.38 -18.70 -3.29
CA GLN A 203 -2.85 -20.01 -2.85
C GLN A 203 -2.49 -21.14 -3.83
N ILE A 204 -1.18 -21.28 -4.08
CA ILE A 204 -0.64 -22.29 -5.00
C ILE A 204 -1.09 -23.68 -4.57
N GLY A 205 -1.81 -24.37 -5.45
CA GLY A 205 -2.40 -25.70 -5.20
C GLY A 205 -3.91 -25.68 -4.94
N ALA A 206 -4.54 -24.50 -4.76
CA ALA A 206 -5.95 -24.40 -4.39
C ALA A 206 -6.93 -24.79 -5.51
N SER A 207 -6.48 -24.87 -6.75
CA SER A 207 -7.29 -25.42 -7.84
C SER A 207 -7.53 -26.94 -7.75
N VAL A 208 -7.00 -27.59 -6.70
CA VAL A 208 -7.29 -29.00 -6.39
C VAL A 208 -8.79 -29.23 -6.18
N GLY A 209 -9.32 -30.28 -6.81
CA GLY A 209 -10.76 -30.59 -6.74
C GLY A 209 -11.58 -30.05 -7.91
N GLN A 210 -11.02 -29.20 -8.78
CA GLN A 210 -11.68 -28.75 -10.00
C GLN A 210 -11.79 -29.84 -11.07
N ASP A 211 -10.86 -30.77 -11.06
CA ASP A 211 -10.83 -31.94 -11.93
C ASP A 211 -10.20 -33.14 -11.23
N SER A 212 -9.93 -34.20 -11.97
CA SER A 212 -9.34 -35.45 -11.46
C SER A 212 -7.80 -35.48 -11.52
N ASN A 213 -7.14 -34.36 -11.78
CA ASN A 213 -5.67 -34.29 -11.81
C ASN A 213 -5.06 -34.40 -10.41
N THR A 214 -3.74 -34.54 -10.35
CA THR A 214 -3.01 -34.63 -9.08
C THR A 214 -2.83 -33.26 -8.43
N LYS A 215 -2.64 -33.23 -7.12
CA LYS A 215 -2.29 -32.00 -6.38
C LYS A 215 -1.08 -31.27 -7.00
N GLU A 216 -0.03 -32.01 -7.39
CA GLU A 216 1.13 -31.42 -8.05
C GLU A 216 0.80 -30.78 -9.41
N TYR A 217 -0.17 -31.32 -10.15
CA TYR A 217 -0.67 -30.68 -11.37
C TYR A 217 -1.34 -29.36 -11.08
N HIS A 218 -2.15 -29.30 -10.01
CA HIS A 218 -2.80 -28.06 -9.59
C HIS A 218 -1.80 -27.03 -9.11
N ALA A 219 -0.80 -27.43 -8.31
CA ALA A 219 0.31 -26.53 -7.93
C ALA A 219 1.06 -25.98 -9.14
N MET A 220 1.31 -26.83 -10.17
CA MET A 220 1.91 -26.43 -11.43
C MET A 220 1.07 -25.38 -12.17
N ASN A 221 -0.26 -25.59 -12.23
CA ASN A 221 -1.18 -24.68 -12.89
C ASN A 221 -1.25 -23.33 -12.18
N ASP A 222 -1.39 -23.34 -10.86
CA ASP A 222 -1.54 -22.12 -10.08
C ASP A 222 -0.23 -21.31 -10.06
N ALA A 223 0.91 -21.98 -10.01
CA ALA A 223 2.22 -21.33 -10.16
C ALA A 223 2.43 -20.69 -11.53
N TYR A 224 1.89 -21.30 -12.61
CA TYR A 224 1.89 -20.70 -13.93
C TYR A 224 1.08 -19.41 -13.99
N ASN A 225 -0.13 -19.45 -13.41
CA ASN A 225 -1.00 -18.29 -13.34
C ASN A 225 -0.39 -17.19 -12.46
N TRP A 226 0.24 -17.55 -11.33
CA TRP A 226 0.96 -16.60 -10.48
C TRP A 226 2.07 -15.87 -11.21
N GLN A 227 2.90 -16.61 -11.96
CA GLN A 227 3.91 -16.00 -12.81
C GLN A 227 3.28 -15.08 -13.87
N GLY A 228 2.15 -15.48 -14.44
CA GLY A 228 1.40 -14.66 -15.41
C GLY A 228 0.96 -13.32 -14.79
N THR A 229 0.38 -13.36 -13.60
CA THR A 229 -0.05 -12.15 -12.87
C THR A 229 1.11 -11.21 -12.56
N LEU A 230 2.23 -11.75 -12.05
CA LEU A 230 3.42 -10.94 -11.77
C LEU A 230 4.04 -10.34 -13.05
N ASN A 231 4.12 -11.13 -14.12
CA ASN A 231 4.60 -10.64 -15.40
C ASN A 231 3.75 -9.49 -15.93
N SER A 232 2.45 -9.66 -15.89
CA SER A 232 1.47 -8.67 -16.37
C SER A 232 1.55 -7.39 -15.54
N ALA A 233 1.39 -7.51 -14.23
CA ALA A 233 1.37 -6.37 -13.31
C ALA A 233 2.66 -5.56 -13.31
N LEU A 234 3.82 -6.23 -13.14
CA LEU A 234 5.12 -5.55 -13.03
C LEU A 234 5.66 -5.05 -14.36
N SER A 235 5.10 -5.52 -15.49
CA SER A 235 5.37 -4.93 -16.81
C SER A 235 4.53 -3.67 -17.06
N ALA A 236 3.31 -3.63 -16.55
CA ALA A 236 2.44 -2.46 -16.64
C ALA A 236 2.85 -1.35 -15.64
N HIS A 237 3.33 -1.74 -14.46
CA HIS A 237 3.70 -0.85 -13.36
C HIS A 237 5.16 -1.08 -12.96
N THR A 238 6.09 -0.45 -13.67
CA THR A 238 7.55 -0.69 -13.54
C THR A 238 8.18 -0.02 -12.31
N ASP A 239 7.45 0.83 -11.62
CA ASP A 239 7.87 1.61 -10.45
C ASP A 239 7.46 0.98 -9.11
N ILE A 240 6.84 -0.20 -9.13
CA ILE A 240 6.50 -0.94 -7.91
C ILE A 240 7.76 -1.17 -7.06
N SER A 241 7.70 -0.73 -5.81
CA SER A 241 8.78 -0.85 -4.83
C SER A 241 8.82 -2.24 -4.19
N PHE A 242 7.66 -2.78 -3.85
CA PHE A 242 7.49 -4.12 -3.28
C PHE A 242 6.04 -4.59 -3.42
N ILE A 243 5.80 -5.85 -3.09
CA ILE A 243 4.47 -6.49 -3.14
C ILE A 243 4.00 -6.72 -1.70
N LEU A 244 2.72 -6.48 -1.45
CA LEU A 244 1.98 -6.85 -0.25
C LEU A 244 1.10 -8.06 -0.58
N SER A 245 1.26 -9.18 0.11
CA SER A 245 0.44 -10.39 -0.06
C SER A 245 -0.36 -10.67 1.20
N ALA A 246 -1.68 -10.63 1.08
CA ALA A 246 -2.62 -10.72 2.20
C ALA A 246 -2.85 -12.16 2.70
N GLY A 247 -1.90 -13.06 2.52
CA GLY A 247 -1.96 -14.41 3.07
C GLY A 247 -2.24 -15.49 2.04
N ASP A 248 -2.29 -16.72 2.53
CA ASP A 248 -2.53 -17.94 1.74
C ASP A 248 -1.62 -17.99 0.51
N GLN A 249 -0.30 -18.03 0.76
CA GLN A 249 0.69 -18.21 -0.31
C GLN A 249 0.59 -19.58 -0.95
N ILE A 250 0.23 -20.57 -0.13
CA ILE A 250 0.09 -21.98 -0.50
C ILE A 250 -1.27 -22.54 -0.07
N ASN A 251 -1.62 -23.70 -0.60
CA ASN A 251 -2.89 -24.36 -0.27
C ASN A 251 -2.76 -25.46 0.81
N GLN A 252 -1.67 -26.21 0.85
CA GLN A 252 -1.52 -27.34 1.76
C GLN A 252 -1.36 -26.90 3.22
N THR A 253 -2.45 -26.91 3.99
CA THR A 253 -2.47 -26.40 5.37
C THR A 253 -1.79 -27.30 6.39
N LYS A 254 -2.14 -28.59 6.39
CA LYS A 254 -1.77 -29.51 7.47
C LYS A 254 -0.64 -30.43 7.05
N VAL A 255 0.34 -30.58 7.95
CA VAL A 255 1.37 -31.58 7.84
C VAL A 255 1.01 -32.73 8.78
N THR A 256 0.29 -33.72 8.26
CA THR A 256 -0.12 -34.92 9.00
C THR A 256 0.66 -36.16 8.55
N LYS A 257 1.25 -36.11 7.35
CA LYS A 257 2.04 -37.17 6.72
C LYS A 257 3.31 -36.56 6.12
N GLU A 258 4.29 -37.41 5.85
CA GLU A 258 5.53 -36.97 5.18
C GLU A 258 5.31 -36.40 3.76
N GLU A 259 4.28 -36.91 3.08
CA GLU A 259 3.88 -36.43 1.76
C GLU A 259 3.39 -34.99 1.80
N ASP A 260 2.70 -34.59 2.88
CA ASP A 260 2.20 -33.23 3.05
C ASP A 260 3.35 -32.21 3.14
N LYS A 261 4.50 -32.59 3.72
CA LYS A 261 5.71 -31.73 3.77
C LYS A 261 6.26 -31.45 2.38
N LEU A 262 6.39 -32.51 1.57
CA LEU A 262 6.85 -32.38 0.19
C LEU A 262 5.88 -31.50 -0.60
N GLU A 263 4.58 -31.66 -0.42
CA GLU A 263 3.56 -30.89 -1.09
C GLU A 263 3.67 -29.39 -0.75
N GLN A 264 3.81 -29.03 0.52
CA GLN A 264 4.04 -27.64 0.91
C GLN A 264 5.29 -27.05 0.24
N GLN A 265 6.39 -27.80 0.17
CA GLN A 265 7.62 -27.32 -0.47
C GLN A 265 7.47 -27.17 -1.99
N ILE A 266 6.67 -28.02 -2.64
CA ILE A 266 6.32 -27.88 -4.06
C ILE A 266 5.51 -26.61 -4.30
N GLU A 267 4.52 -26.35 -3.43
CA GLU A 267 3.70 -25.14 -3.52
C GLU A 267 4.54 -23.87 -3.27
N TYR A 268 5.40 -23.85 -2.23
CA TYR A 268 6.33 -22.75 -2.02
C TYR A 268 7.33 -22.57 -3.16
N ALA A 269 7.82 -23.67 -3.76
CA ALA A 269 8.70 -23.57 -4.94
C ALA A 269 7.95 -22.92 -6.11
N GLY A 270 6.67 -23.22 -6.29
CA GLY A 270 5.82 -22.55 -7.28
C GLY A 270 5.58 -21.07 -6.97
N PHE A 271 5.32 -20.74 -5.71
CA PHE A 271 5.11 -19.37 -5.27
C PHE A 271 6.37 -18.51 -5.45
N LEU A 272 7.55 -19.02 -5.08
CA LEU A 272 8.81 -18.29 -5.15
C LEU A 272 9.49 -18.32 -6.53
N TYR A 273 9.00 -19.14 -7.47
CA TYR A 273 9.66 -19.31 -8.78
C TYR A 273 9.73 -18.04 -9.63
N PRO A 274 8.70 -17.20 -9.73
CA PRO A 274 8.73 -16.04 -10.63
C PRO A 274 9.98 -15.19 -10.44
N SER A 275 10.72 -14.96 -11.55
CA SER A 275 11.98 -14.23 -11.50
C SER A 275 11.84 -12.79 -10.99
N GLN A 276 10.67 -12.20 -11.11
CA GLN A 276 10.34 -10.87 -10.59
C GLN A 276 10.56 -10.78 -9.08
N LEU A 277 10.30 -11.86 -8.34
CA LEU A 277 10.52 -11.92 -6.88
C LEU A 277 12.01 -11.91 -6.49
N ARG A 278 12.92 -11.97 -7.47
CA ARG A 278 14.37 -11.78 -7.23
C ARG A 278 14.76 -10.30 -7.22
N SER A 279 13.93 -9.41 -7.73
CA SER A 279 14.20 -7.97 -7.81
C SER A 279 13.09 -7.11 -7.18
N THR A 280 11.93 -7.68 -6.91
CA THR A 280 10.81 -7.01 -6.23
C THR A 280 10.52 -7.76 -4.92
N PRO A 281 10.84 -7.18 -3.77
CA PRO A 281 10.57 -7.80 -2.46
C PRO A 281 9.07 -8.03 -2.24
N ILE A 282 8.73 -9.06 -1.46
CA ILE A 282 7.34 -9.35 -1.10
C ILE A 282 7.18 -9.39 0.42
N ALA A 283 6.29 -8.54 0.95
CA ALA A 283 5.85 -8.58 2.33
C ALA A 283 4.57 -9.42 2.41
N THR A 284 4.67 -10.57 3.05
CA THR A 284 3.57 -11.52 3.16
C THR A 284 2.91 -11.45 4.54
N THR A 285 1.62 -11.73 4.65
CA THR A 285 0.97 -12.04 5.93
C THR A 285 0.69 -13.54 6.02
N ILE A 286 0.38 -14.04 7.23
CA ILE A 286 0.11 -15.46 7.46
C ILE A 286 -1.38 -15.72 7.20
N GLY A 287 -1.68 -16.48 6.14
CA GLY A 287 -3.03 -16.97 5.89
C GLY A 287 -3.36 -18.24 6.71
N ASN A 288 -4.62 -18.65 6.69
CA ASN A 288 -5.03 -19.86 7.42
C ASN A 288 -4.41 -21.12 6.81
N HIS A 289 -4.08 -21.11 5.53
CA HIS A 289 -3.34 -22.20 4.87
C HIS A 289 -1.84 -22.18 5.20
N ASP A 290 -1.25 -21.06 5.54
CA ASP A 290 0.14 -20.95 5.98
C ASP A 290 0.35 -21.30 7.47
N SER A 291 -0.66 -21.05 8.31
CA SER A 291 -0.56 -20.95 9.79
C SER A 291 -0.15 -22.22 10.52
N LYS A 292 -0.29 -23.39 9.88
CA LYS A 292 -0.16 -24.71 10.53
C LYS A 292 1.24 -25.31 10.46
N SER A 293 2.20 -24.68 9.78
CA SER A 293 3.55 -25.20 9.65
C SER A 293 4.62 -24.13 9.85
N VAL A 294 5.87 -24.56 10.12
CA VAL A 294 7.02 -23.65 10.25
C VAL A 294 7.53 -23.12 8.90
N ASN A 295 7.00 -23.63 7.80
CA ASN A 295 7.53 -23.33 6.46
C ASN A 295 7.43 -21.86 6.11
N TYR A 296 6.34 -21.19 6.46
CA TYR A 296 6.21 -19.75 6.23
C TYR A 296 7.40 -18.98 6.86
N GLN A 297 7.65 -19.13 8.17
CA GLN A 297 8.74 -18.43 8.83
C GLN A 297 10.13 -18.87 8.37
N ASN A 298 10.25 -20.05 7.78
CA ASN A 298 11.50 -20.55 7.23
C ASN A 298 11.83 -19.89 5.87
N HIS A 299 10.82 -19.63 5.04
CA HIS A 299 10.98 -18.95 3.75
C HIS A 299 11.13 -17.44 3.89
N PHE A 300 10.36 -16.80 4.79
CA PHE A 300 10.29 -15.33 4.85
C PHE A 300 11.07 -14.79 6.05
N ASN A 301 11.97 -13.84 5.80
CA ASN A 301 12.72 -13.12 6.83
C ASN A 301 12.03 -11.79 7.14
N THR A 302 10.95 -11.85 7.93
CA THR A 302 10.14 -10.68 8.26
C THR A 302 10.85 -9.73 9.23
N PRO A 303 10.82 -8.40 8.98
CA PRO A 303 11.48 -7.41 9.83
C PRO A 303 10.69 -7.14 11.12
N ASN A 304 11.37 -6.70 12.18
CA ASN A 304 10.73 -6.34 13.46
C ASN A 304 9.68 -7.36 13.91
N ALA A 305 9.90 -8.65 13.56
CA ALA A 305 9.02 -9.71 14.00
C ALA A 305 8.97 -9.75 15.54
N ALA A 306 7.78 -9.89 16.10
CA ALA A 306 7.58 -9.93 17.54
C ALA A 306 8.36 -11.09 18.16
N VAL A 307 9.52 -10.80 18.70
CA VAL A 307 10.42 -11.78 19.33
C VAL A 307 10.24 -11.71 20.84
N LYS A 308 9.08 -12.12 21.32
CA LYS A 308 8.94 -12.27 22.77
C LYS A 308 8.83 -13.74 23.11
N ALA A 309 9.37 -14.09 24.29
CA ALA A 309 9.56 -15.46 24.76
C ALA A 309 8.36 -16.38 24.46
N GLU A 310 8.65 -17.61 24.17
CA GLU A 310 7.78 -18.75 23.90
C GLU A 310 6.26 -18.51 23.96
N ASN A 311 5.58 -18.58 22.84
CA ASN A 311 4.12 -18.43 22.64
C ASN A 311 3.57 -17.02 22.83
N THR A 312 4.25 -16.05 22.30
CA THR A 312 3.95 -14.66 22.53
C THR A 312 3.21 -14.02 21.39
N GLU A 313 2.57 -13.05 21.73
CA GLU A 313 1.95 -11.93 21.02
C GLU A 313 1.78 -12.15 19.51
N GLY A 314 0.62 -12.62 19.09
CA GLY A 314 0.28 -12.81 17.68
C GLY A 314 0.90 -14.03 17.00
N ALA A 315 1.51 -14.97 17.72
CA ALA A 315 2.24 -16.08 17.11
C ALA A 315 1.38 -17.30 16.82
N THR A 316 1.58 -17.89 15.65
CA THR A 316 1.17 -19.27 15.31
C THR A 316 2.41 -20.13 15.04
N THR A 317 2.22 -21.36 14.58
CA THR A 317 3.33 -22.22 14.16
C THR A 317 4.11 -21.59 12.99
N ALA A 318 3.43 -20.83 12.14
CA ALA A 318 4.01 -20.19 10.96
C ALA A 318 4.90 -18.99 11.28
N GLY A 319 4.62 -18.25 12.34
CA GLY A 319 5.36 -17.05 12.66
C GLY A 319 4.63 -16.10 13.59
N THR A 320 4.89 -14.82 13.46
CA THR A 320 4.39 -13.75 14.32
C THR A 320 3.99 -12.52 13.52
N ASP A 321 3.33 -11.59 14.19
CA ASP A 321 3.16 -10.22 13.72
C ASP A 321 4.51 -9.55 13.45
N TYR A 322 4.53 -8.60 12.51
CA TYR A 322 5.72 -7.82 12.19
C TYR A 322 5.34 -6.45 11.63
N TYR A 323 6.30 -5.55 11.55
CA TYR A 323 6.10 -4.25 10.93
C TYR A 323 7.37 -3.73 10.26
N PHE A 324 7.20 -2.79 9.35
CA PHE A 324 8.30 -2.07 8.70
C PHE A 324 7.84 -0.69 8.26
N ARG A 325 8.83 0.16 7.97
CA ARG A 325 8.59 1.48 7.43
C ARG A 325 9.13 1.61 6.01
N TYR A 326 8.38 2.22 5.11
CA TYR A 326 8.89 2.64 3.81
C TYR A 326 8.47 4.09 3.55
N GLY A 327 9.46 4.99 3.41
CA GLY A 327 9.21 6.42 3.32
C GLY A 327 8.44 6.97 4.53
N ASN A 328 7.31 7.60 4.26
CA ASN A 328 6.43 8.17 5.27
C ASN A 328 5.31 7.21 5.73
N THR A 329 5.38 5.94 5.35
CA THR A 329 4.33 4.94 5.60
C THR A 329 4.80 3.85 6.54
N LEU A 330 4.03 3.58 7.58
CA LEU A 330 4.15 2.42 8.45
C LEU A 330 3.25 1.30 7.93
N PHE A 331 3.83 0.14 7.66
CA PHE A 331 3.14 -1.10 7.33
C PHE A 331 3.21 -2.05 8.52
N VAL A 332 2.06 -2.58 8.93
CA VAL A 332 1.96 -3.57 10.02
C VAL A 332 1.26 -4.81 9.46
N SER A 333 1.80 -5.99 9.74
CA SER A 333 1.18 -7.28 9.40
C SER A 333 0.91 -8.06 10.67
N ILE A 334 -0.34 -8.50 10.88
CA ILE A 334 -0.75 -9.30 12.03
C ILE A 334 -1.28 -10.66 11.61
N ASP A 335 -1.01 -11.67 12.44
CA ASP A 335 -1.44 -13.07 12.21
C ASP A 335 -2.81 -13.32 12.85
N THR A 336 -3.88 -12.98 12.14
CA THR A 336 -5.27 -13.14 12.61
C THR A 336 -5.74 -14.58 12.74
N ASN A 337 -4.90 -15.58 12.46
CA ASN A 337 -5.14 -16.97 12.88
C ASN A 337 -4.98 -17.14 14.41
N ASN A 338 -4.35 -16.18 15.07
CA ASN A 338 -4.43 -15.99 16.52
C ASN A 338 -5.57 -15.00 16.82
N TYR A 339 -6.65 -15.49 17.40
CA TYR A 339 -7.83 -14.67 17.72
C TYR A 339 -7.67 -13.84 19.01
N ASN A 340 -6.53 -13.90 19.69
CA ASN A 340 -6.25 -13.05 20.84
C ASN A 340 -5.77 -11.68 20.39
N CYS A 341 -6.69 -10.81 19.98
CA CYS A 341 -6.38 -9.51 19.40
C CYS A 341 -5.65 -8.56 20.36
N ALA A 342 -5.69 -8.81 21.68
CA ALA A 342 -4.91 -8.04 22.64
C ALA A 342 -3.39 -8.25 22.46
N THR A 343 -2.96 -9.38 21.90
CA THR A 343 -1.56 -9.61 21.57
C THR A 343 -1.15 -8.81 20.34
N HIS A 344 -2.02 -8.71 19.34
CA HIS A 344 -1.81 -7.87 18.16
C HIS A 344 -1.75 -6.39 18.54
N GLU A 345 -2.60 -5.94 19.47
CA GLU A 345 -2.58 -4.56 19.97
C GLU A 345 -1.21 -4.17 20.54
N ASN A 346 -0.51 -5.08 21.24
CA ASN A 346 0.82 -4.81 21.76
C ASN A 346 1.84 -4.53 20.64
N VAL A 347 1.79 -5.32 19.56
CA VAL A 347 2.69 -5.14 18.40
C VAL A 347 2.33 -3.87 17.63
N ILE A 348 1.04 -3.61 17.40
CA ILE A 348 0.54 -2.38 16.77
C ILE A 348 1.01 -1.16 17.56
N LYS A 349 0.85 -1.19 18.87
CA LYS A 349 1.31 -0.11 19.76
C LYS A 349 2.81 0.13 19.63
N GLU A 350 3.63 -0.92 19.68
CA GLU A 350 5.07 -0.82 19.51
C GLU A 350 5.43 -0.22 18.16
N ALA A 351 4.79 -0.71 17.09
CA ALA A 351 5.00 -0.22 15.73
C ALA A 351 4.70 1.28 15.60
N VAL A 352 3.55 1.73 16.13
CA VAL A 352 3.14 3.14 16.09
C VAL A 352 4.04 4.00 16.98
N GLU A 353 4.40 3.54 18.18
CA GLU A 353 5.30 4.27 19.08
C GLU A 353 6.71 4.47 18.49
N ASN A 354 7.20 3.49 17.74
CA ASN A 354 8.50 3.57 17.07
C ASN A 354 8.45 4.39 15.77
N ASN A 355 7.27 4.68 15.23
CA ASN A 355 7.07 5.37 13.96
C ASN A 355 6.03 6.50 14.07
N LYS A 356 6.10 7.31 15.12
CA LYS A 356 5.13 8.39 15.41
C LYS A 356 5.02 9.45 14.31
N ASP A 357 6.06 9.62 13.53
CA ASP A 357 6.14 10.55 12.41
C ASP A 357 5.69 9.95 11.08
N ALA A 358 5.28 8.68 11.05
CA ALA A 358 4.66 8.09 9.88
C ALA A 358 3.33 8.80 9.59
N LYS A 359 3.19 9.33 8.37
CA LYS A 359 1.98 10.00 7.94
C LYS A 359 0.87 9.03 7.58
N TRP A 360 1.25 7.89 6.98
CA TRP A 360 0.36 6.83 6.59
C TRP A 360 0.56 5.60 7.45
N ARG A 361 -0.53 4.92 7.79
CA ARG A 361 -0.53 3.65 8.52
C ARG A 361 -1.40 2.66 7.78
N VAL A 362 -0.79 1.59 7.30
CA VAL A 362 -1.45 0.51 6.57
C VAL A 362 -1.32 -0.77 7.38
N LEU A 363 -2.45 -1.40 7.70
CA LEU A 363 -2.50 -2.69 8.37
C LEU A 363 -2.83 -3.78 7.35
N MET A 364 -2.20 -4.94 7.45
CA MET A 364 -2.48 -6.09 6.62
C MET A 364 -2.68 -7.33 7.49
N PHE A 365 -3.71 -8.09 7.19
CA PHE A 365 -3.98 -9.41 7.77
C PHE A 365 -4.85 -10.23 6.80
N HIS A 366 -4.96 -11.53 7.10
CA HIS A 366 -5.57 -12.43 6.12
C HIS A 366 -7.10 -12.45 6.18
N GLN A 367 -7.69 -12.73 7.36
CA GLN A 367 -9.15 -12.86 7.48
C GLN A 367 -9.85 -11.53 7.17
N ASP A 368 -10.86 -11.58 6.30
CA ASP A 368 -11.64 -10.42 5.92
C ASP A 368 -12.70 -10.08 6.98
N ILE A 369 -12.40 -9.12 7.83
CA ILE A 369 -13.38 -8.67 8.84
C ILE A 369 -14.46 -7.75 8.25
N TYR A 370 -14.22 -7.20 7.09
CA TYR A 370 -15.15 -6.39 6.30
C TYR A 370 -15.01 -6.74 4.82
N GLY A 371 -15.55 -7.87 4.41
CA GLY A 371 -15.54 -8.37 3.05
C GLY A 371 -16.95 -8.58 2.48
N SER A 372 -17.02 -9.23 1.34
CA SER A 372 -18.27 -9.54 0.64
C SER A 372 -18.37 -10.99 0.15
N GLY A 373 -17.41 -11.82 0.44
CA GLY A 373 -17.42 -13.23 0.08
C GLY A 373 -18.40 -14.04 0.92
N TYR A 374 -18.92 -15.10 0.36
CA TYR A 374 -20.03 -15.85 0.93
C TYR A 374 -19.69 -16.68 2.17
N ASP A 375 -18.42 -16.96 2.46
CA ASP A 375 -18.07 -17.96 3.48
C ASP A 375 -17.53 -17.36 4.79
N HIS A 376 -16.72 -16.31 4.74
CA HIS A 376 -15.91 -15.90 5.88
C HIS A 376 -16.28 -14.55 6.49
N SER A 377 -16.60 -13.52 5.70
CA SER A 377 -16.86 -12.17 6.21
C SER A 377 -18.03 -12.10 7.20
N ASP A 378 -18.98 -13.01 7.11
CA ASP A 378 -20.17 -13.10 7.97
C ASP A 378 -20.12 -14.27 8.96
N THR A 379 -18.98 -14.95 9.07
CA THR A 379 -18.73 -16.05 10.00
C THR A 379 -17.54 -15.74 10.91
N ASP A 380 -16.36 -16.25 10.63
CA ASP A 380 -15.18 -16.05 11.48
C ASP A 380 -14.65 -14.61 11.46
N GLY A 381 -14.80 -13.89 10.36
CA GLY A 381 -14.51 -12.47 10.28
C GLY A 381 -15.25 -11.61 11.30
N MET A 382 -16.50 -11.97 11.65
CA MET A 382 -17.30 -11.18 12.61
C MET A 382 -16.72 -11.14 14.02
N VAL A 383 -16.09 -12.23 14.48
CA VAL A 383 -15.45 -12.26 15.80
C VAL A 383 -14.25 -11.33 15.84
N LEU A 384 -13.41 -11.41 14.83
CA LEU A 384 -12.24 -10.54 14.70
C LEU A 384 -12.66 -9.07 14.51
N ARG A 385 -13.73 -8.82 13.76
CA ARG A 385 -14.28 -7.48 13.51
C ARG A 385 -14.53 -6.72 14.80
N THR A 386 -15.27 -7.31 15.73
CA THR A 386 -15.62 -6.67 17.00
C THR A 386 -14.40 -6.37 17.88
N GLN A 387 -13.31 -7.11 17.73
CA GLN A 387 -12.09 -6.95 18.51
C GLN A 387 -11.08 -6.02 17.83
N LEU A 388 -10.93 -6.15 16.52
CA LEU A 388 -9.92 -5.39 15.78
C LEU A 388 -10.38 -3.99 15.43
N THR A 389 -11.67 -3.77 15.13
CA THR A 389 -12.17 -2.43 14.76
C THR A 389 -11.81 -1.35 15.79
N PRO A 390 -12.03 -1.53 17.12
CA PRO A 390 -11.62 -0.52 18.09
C PRO A 390 -10.11 -0.36 18.23
N ILE A 391 -9.32 -1.42 17.99
CA ILE A 391 -7.85 -1.34 18.00
C ILE A 391 -7.38 -0.53 16.79
N ILE A 392 -7.85 -0.87 15.59
CA ILE A 392 -7.48 -0.21 14.33
C ILE A 392 -7.81 1.28 14.39
N ASP A 393 -8.99 1.62 14.85
CA ASP A 393 -9.45 2.99 15.01
C ASP A 393 -8.63 3.75 16.07
N ASN A 394 -8.30 3.12 17.20
CA ASN A 394 -7.51 3.73 18.29
C ASN A 394 -6.08 4.10 17.85
N TYR A 395 -5.53 3.40 16.89
CA TYR A 395 -4.18 3.64 16.37
C TYR A 395 -4.17 4.36 15.01
N ASP A 396 -5.29 4.95 14.59
CA ASP A 396 -5.45 5.80 13.41
C ASP A 396 -4.89 5.16 12.12
N PHE A 397 -5.28 3.92 11.82
CA PHE A 397 -4.93 3.30 10.55
C PHE A 397 -5.76 3.90 9.41
N ASP A 398 -5.11 4.19 8.29
CA ASP A 398 -5.75 4.76 7.10
C ASP A 398 -6.42 3.71 6.23
N ALA A 399 -5.75 2.57 6.07
CA ALA A 399 -6.23 1.48 5.24
C ALA A 399 -5.88 0.12 5.86
N VAL A 400 -6.78 -0.84 5.66
CA VAL A 400 -6.61 -2.25 5.99
C VAL A 400 -6.68 -3.07 4.70
N LEU A 401 -5.73 -3.99 4.53
CA LEU A 401 -5.63 -4.90 3.39
C LEU A 401 -5.91 -6.33 3.84
N GLN A 402 -6.89 -6.97 3.23
CA GLN A 402 -7.42 -8.28 3.59
C GLN A 402 -7.40 -9.24 2.40
N GLY A 403 -7.49 -10.55 2.65
CA GLY A 403 -7.66 -11.61 1.67
C GLY A 403 -8.82 -12.52 2.03
N HIS A 404 -8.64 -13.84 1.87
CA HIS A 404 -9.48 -14.91 2.39
C HIS A 404 -10.73 -15.25 1.60
N ASP A 405 -11.58 -14.29 1.29
CA ASP A 405 -12.87 -14.53 0.60
C ASP A 405 -12.77 -14.54 -0.93
N HIS A 406 -11.58 -14.31 -1.49
CA HIS A 406 -11.31 -14.36 -2.92
C HIS A 406 -12.32 -13.58 -3.77
N THR A 407 -12.79 -12.45 -3.25
CA THR A 407 -13.62 -11.46 -3.93
C THR A 407 -12.95 -10.10 -3.85
N TYR A 408 -13.40 -9.14 -4.62
CA TYR A 408 -13.00 -7.75 -4.43
C TYR A 408 -14.07 -7.02 -3.65
N SER A 409 -13.68 -6.38 -2.55
CA SER A 409 -14.54 -5.40 -1.91
C SER A 409 -13.76 -4.22 -1.34
N ARG A 410 -14.46 -3.11 -1.17
CA ARG A 410 -14.00 -1.90 -0.50
C ARG A 410 -15.13 -1.34 0.33
N THR A 411 -14.81 -0.98 1.58
CA THR A 411 -15.77 -0.36 2.48
C THR A 411 -15.90 1.15 2.27
N TYR A 412 -16.90 1.75 2.90
CA TYR A 412 -16.85 3.16 3.29
C TYR A 412 -15.76 3.36 4.35
N GLN A 413 -15.52 4.60 4.78
CA GLN A 413 -14.70 4.86 5.95
C GLN A 413 -15.43 4.37 7.20
N ILE A 414 -14.75 3.57 8.01
CA ILE A 414 -15.29 2.88 9.18
C ILE A 414 -14.57 3.36 10.44
N SER A 415 -15.32 3.73 11.47
CA SER A 415 -14.82 3.94 12.82
C SER A 415 -15.54 3.03 13.81
N THR A 416 -14.98 2.81 15.00
CA THR A 416 -15.66 2.06 16.06
C THR A 416 -16.93 2.80 16.53
N ASP A 417 -17.96 2.04 16.90
CA ASP A 417 -19.18 2.62 17.53
C ASP A 417 -18.96 2.97 19.02
N GLY A 418 -17.77 2.67 19.54
CA GLY A 418 -17.37 3.00 20.89
C GLY A 418 -17.98 2.11 21.99
N LYS A 419 -18.60 0.99 21.66
CA LYS A 419 -19.20 0.06 22.61
C LYS A 419 -18.37 -1.22 22.76
N ASP A 420 -18.64 -1.95 23.83
CA ASP A 420 -18.10 -3.29 24.05
C ASP A 420 -19.07 -4.34 23.45
N HIS A 421 -18.54 -5.15 22.53
CA HIS A 421 -19.27 -6.20 21.82
C HIS A 421 -18.78 -7.59 22.23
N THR A 422 -18.90 -7.93 23.50
CA THR A 422 -18.46 -9.21 24.06
C THR A 422 -19.53 -10.30 24.01
N ASP A 423 -20.80 -9.96 23.89
CA ASP A 423 -21.92 -10.89 23.87
C ASP A 423 -22.26 -11.28 22.42
N TYR A 424 -21.58 -12.27 21.92
CA TYR A 424 -21.85 -12.80 20.58
C TYR A 424 -23.02 -13.77 20.58
N THR A 425 -24.03 -13.47 19.78
CA THR A 425 -25.06 -14.44 19.42
C THR A 425 -24.56 -15.32 18.29
N LYS A 426 -24.95 -16.59 18.34
CA LYS A 426 -24.64 -17.56 17.30
C LYS A 426 -25.29 -17.09 15.99
N ALA A 427 -24.49 -16.96 14.92
CA ALA A 427 -25.00 -16.56 13.61
C ALA A 427 -26.05 -17.54 13.08
N PRO A 428 -27.18 -17.06 12.55
CA PRO A 428 -28.08 -17.89 11.78
C PRO A 428 -27.39 -18.25 10.45
N SER A 429 -28.08 -19.07 9.67
CA SER A 429 -27.62 -19.44 8.34
C SER A 429 -27.32 -18.20 7.47
N THR A 430 -26.20 -18.23 6.74
CA THR A 430 -25.70 -17.15 5.87
C THR A 430 -26.53 -16.89 4.60
N SER A 431 -27.65 -17.52 4.42
CA SER A 431 -28.56 -17.15 3.34
C SER A 431 -29.22 -15.81 3.64
N ALA A 432 -29.41 -14.94 2.61
CA ALA A 432 -30.07 -13.64 2.70
C ALA A 432 -31.53 -13.81 3.20
N THR A 433 -31.66 -13.99 4.51
CA THR A 433 -32.96 -14.14 5.22
C THR A 433 -33.14 -12.96 6.16
N ASP A 434 -34.39 -12.69 6.52
CA ASP A 434 -34.70 -11.65 7.52
C ASP A 434 -33.97 -11.91 8.86
N ASP A 435 -33.78 -13.19 9.25
CA ASP A 435 -33.08 -13.59 10.47
C ASP A 435 -31.57 -13.26 10.38
N PHE A 436 -30.95 -13.44 9.23
CA PHE A 436 -29.55 -13.10 8.99
C PHE A 436 -29.34 -11.57 8.99
N ASN A 437 -30.22 -10.85 8.34
CA ASN A 437 -30.17 -9.38 8.36
C ASN A 437 -30.39 -8.81 9.77
N ALA A 438 -31.26 -9.43 10.56
CA ALA A 438 -31.45 -9.07 11.96
C ALA A 438 -30.18 -9.33 12.77
N TYR A 439 -29.54 -10.46 12.56
CA TYR A 439 -28.27 -10.81 13.20
C TYR A 439 -27.15 -9.81 12.86
N LEU A 440 -26.99 -9.43 11.58
CA LEU A 440 -25.99 -8.42 11.17
C LEU A 440 -26.24 -7.09 11.88
N ASN A 441 -27.51 -6.65 11.95
CA ASN A 441 -27.89 -5.39 12.61
C ASN A 441 -27.61 -5.42 14.13
N ASP A 442 -27.83 -6.56 14.78
CA ASP A 442 -27.61 -6.73 16.23
C ASP A 442 -26.10 -6.76 16.60
N ASN A 443 -25.22 -7.03 15.62
CA ASN A 443 -23.78 -7.15 15.81
C ASN A 443 -22.98 -6.02 15.13
N ILE A 444 -23.63 -4.89 14.82
CA ILE A 444 -22.93 -3.70 14.31
C ILE A 444 -22.03 -3.14 15.43
N CYS A 445 -20.73 -3.07 15.14
CA CYS A 445 -19.71 -2.53 16.06
C CYS A 445 -19.02 -1.26 15.50
N TYR A 446 -19.62 -0.66 14.47
CA TYR A 446 -19.00 0.41 13.69
C TYR A 446 -19.96 1.54 13.38
N ASN A 447 -19.39 2.69 13.07
CA ASN A 447 -20.05 3.82 12.42
C ASN A 447 -19.49 3.97 11.00
N LEU A 448 -20.33 4.40 10.07
CA LEU A 448 -19.97 4.66 8.69
C LEU A 448 -19.90 6.16 8.42
N GLU A 449 -18.81 6.62 7.86
CA GLU A 449 -18.74 7.94 7.25
C GLU A 449 -19.34 7.85 5.83
N SER A 450 -20.66 7.91 5.75
CA SER A 450 -21.38 7.80 4.49
C SER A 450 -21.62 9.18 3.86
N ASN A 451 -20.58 9.80 3.32
CA ASN A 451 -20.78 10.94 2.43
C ASN A 451 -20.98 10.44 1.00
N ALA A 452 -21.99 10.91 0.30
CA ALA A 452 -22.26 10.56 -1.09
C ALA A 452 -21.08 10.86 -2.02
N ASP A 453 -20.18 11.77 -1.61
CA ASP A 453 -18.95 12.14 -2.31
C ASP A 453 -17.79 11.14 -2.04
N ASN A 454 -17.92 10.20 -1.11
CA ASN A 454 -16.87 9.23 -0.72
C ASN A 454 -16.78 8.03 -1.66
N ALA A 455 -17.45 8.04 -2.81
CA ALA A 455 -17.40 6.93 -3.76
C ALA A 455 -16.00 6.68 -4.31
N HIS A 456 -15.19 7.73 -4.46
CA HIS A 456 -13.87 7.65 -5.10
C HIS A 456 -12.77 8.41 -4.36
N LYS A 457 -13.13 9.31 -3.43
CA LYS A 457 -12.17 10.19 -2.75
C LYS A 457 -12.71 10.68 -1.42
N VAL A 458 -11.83 10.75 -0.45
CA VAL A 458 -12.11 11.30 0.88
C VAL A 458 -10.97 12.23 1.30
N ILE A 459 -11.29 13.30 2.01
CA ILE A 459 -10.31 14.29 2.47
C ILE A 459 -10.34 14.33 3.99
N ASP A 460 -9.17 14.09 4.61
CA ASP A 460 -8.95 14.06 6.07
C ASP A 460 -10.04 13.22 6.80
N PRO A 461 -10.25 11.92 6.41
CA PRO A 461 -11.24 11.08 7.07
C PRO A 461 -10.83 10.78 8.51
N GLU A 462 -11.83 10.55 9.37
CA GLU A 462 -11.59 10.07 10.74
C GLU A 462 -11.53 8.54 10.81
N GLY A 463 -12.18 7.82 9.89
CA GLY A 463 -12.26 6.38 9.87
C GLY A 463 -11.21 5.70 8.99
N THR A 464 -11.24 4.38 8.97
CA THR A 464 -10.38 3.47 8.21
C THR A 464 -11.14 2.87 7.03
N VAL A 465 -10.53 2.76 5.85
CA VAL A 465 -11.07 1.99 4.73
C VAL A 465 -10.48 0.57 4.70
N TYR A 466 -11.31 -0.43 4.42
CA TYR A 466 -10.91 -1.82 4.30
C TYR A 466 -11.02 -2.27 2.84
N PHE A 467 -9.98 -2.92 2.36
CA PHE A 467 -9.93 -3.53 1.04
C PHE A 467 -9.79 -5.04 1.19
N GLU A 468 -10.57 -5.78 0.45
CA GLU A 468 -10.45 -7.21 0.27
C GLU A 468 -9.94 -7.50 -1.13
N ALA A 469 -8.91 -8.34 -1.26
CA ALA A 469 -8.35 -8.73 -2.54
C ALA A 469 -8.92 -10.05 -3.03
N ASN A 470 -9.30 -10.09 -4.30
CA ASN A 470 -9.62 -11.33 -4.99
C ASN A 470 -8.35 -12.16 -5.25
N SER A 471 -8.51 -13.45 -5.55
CA SER A 471 -7.40 -14.37 -5.85
C SER A 471 -6.45 -13.81 -6.91
N ALA A 472 -5.16 -13.80 -6.60
CA ALA A 472 -4.12 -13.35 -7.54
C ALA A 472 -3.78 -14.37 -8.64
N THR A 473 -4.18 -15.63 -8.48
CA THR A 473 -3.93 -16.72 -9.43
C THR A 473 -5.19 -17.21 -10.12
N GLY A 474 -6.35 -16.92 -9.53
CA GLY A 474 -7.61 -17.55 -9.95
C GLY A 474 -7.69 -19.02 -9.60
N SER A 475 -6.88 -19.49 -8.66
CA SER A 475 -6.89 -20.89 -8.21
C SER A 475 -8.22 -21.30 -7.56
N LYS A 476 -8.87 -20.34 -6.89
CA LYS A 476 -10.15 -20.51 -6.20
C LYS A 476 -10.89 -19.17 -6.16
N TYR A 477 -12.22 -19.23 -6.20
CA TYR A 477 -13.09 -18.05 -6.05
C TYR A 477 -14.29 -18.40 -5.19
N TYR A 478 -14.79 -17.39 -4.44
CA TYR A 478 -16.08 -17.46 -3.76
C TYR A 478 -17.13 -16.60 -4.45
N GLN A 479 -18.39 -16.88 -4.17
CA GLN A 479 -19.50 -16.01 -4.59
C GLN A 479 -19.59 -14.80 -3.67
N LEU A 480 -20.17 -13.72 -4.17
CA LEU A 480 -20.58 -12.61 -3.32
C LEU A 480 -21.78 -13.02 -2.46
N ILE A 481 -21.82 -12.53 -1.23
CA ILE A 481 -23.03 -12.59 -0.40
C ILE A 481 -24.19 -11.96 -1.16
N GLY A 482 -25.36 -12.62 -1.15
CA GLY A 482 -26.50 -12.19 -1.96
C GLY A 482 -27.00 -10.79 -1.62
N THR A 483 -27.02 -10.41 -0.35
CA THR A 483 -27.34 -9.05 0.10
C THR A 483 -26.06 -8.30 0.40
N GLN A 484 -25.82 -7.17 -0.27
CA GLN A 484 -24.67 -6.31 0.02
C GLN A 484 -24.81 -5.73 1.42
N GLN A 485 -23.76 -5.87 2.21
CA GLN A 485 -23.68 -5.27 3.55
C GLN A 485 -23.62 -3.75 3.45
N ASP A 486 -24.10 -3.07 4.47
CA ASP A 486 -24.20 -1.60 4.50
C ASP A 486 -22.83 -0.90 4.54
N TYR A 487 -21.80 -1.58 5.08
CA TYR A 487 -20.42 -1.08 5.11
C TYR A 487 -19.70 -1.17 3.75
N ILE A 488 -20.20 -1.94 2.80
CA ILE A 488 -19.58 -2.13 1.49
C ILE A 488 -19.94 -0.98 0.54
N ALA A 489 -18.94 -0.25 0.09
CA ALA A 489 -19.06 0.81 -0.90
C ALA A 489 -18.92 0.32 -2.34
N ALA A 490 -18.06 -0.71 -2.57
CA ALA A 490 -17.86 -1.33 -3.87
C ALA A 490 -17.48 -2.79 -3.70
N ARG A 491 -17.98 -3.67 -4.57
CA ARG A 491 -17.64 -5.10 -4.58
C ARG A 491 -17.73 -5.67 -5.99
N SER A 492 -17.00 -6.74 -6.22
CA SER A 492 -17.06 -7.46 -7.50
C SER A 492 -16.56 -8.90 -7.34
N GLN A 493 -17.20 -9.82 -8.06
CA GLN A 493 -16.60 -11.12 -8.36
C GLN A 493 -16.43 -11.23 -9.87
N SER A 494 -15.20 -10.96 -10.33
CA SER A 494 -14.87 -10.98 -11.74
C SER A 494 -14.64 -12.38 -12.31
N TRP A 495 -14.48 -13.40 -11.45
CA TRP A 495 -14.07 -14.75 -11.83
C TRP A 495 -12.74 -14.77 -12.60
N ARG A 496 -11.89 -13.82 -12.34
CA ARG A 496 -10.58 -13.62 -12.97
C ARG A 496 -9.58 -13.17 -11.90
N PRO A 497 -8.30 -13.53 -12.04
CA PRO A 497 -7.29 -13.06 -11.11
C PRO A 497 -7.16 -11.54 -11.18
N THR A 498 -6.95 -10.93 -10.01
CA THR A 498 -6.77 -9.48 -9.91
C THR A 498 -5.54 -9.12 -9.09
N TYR A 499 -5.08 -7.89 -9.23
CA TYR A 499 -4.11 -7.25 -8.37
C TYR A 499 -4.47 -5.79 -8.19
N SER A 500 -4.00 -5.18 -7.12
CA SER A 500 -4.17 -3.75 -6.88
C SER A 500 -2.82 -3.05 -6.87
N VAL A 501 -2.81 -1.77 -7.24
CA VAL A 501 -1.68 -0.85 -7.08
C VAL A 501 -2.07 0.22 -6.10
N ILE A 502 -1.22 0.45 -5.12
CA ILE A 502 -1.36 1.50 -4.11
C ILE A 502 -0.28 2.54 -4.37
N ASP A 503 -0.69 3.71 -4.82
CA ASP A 503 0.17 4.86 -5.04
C ASP A 503 0.17 5.75 -3.79
N ILE A 504 1.34 5.99 -3.22
CA ILE A 504 1.50 6.73 -1.96
C ILE A 504 2.41 7.94 -2.16
N THR A 505 1.93 9.10 -1.74
CA THR A 505 2.69 10.35 -1.68
C THR A 505 2.68 10.90 -0.25
N ASP A 506 3.18 12.12 -0.06
CA ASP A 506 3.09 12.77 1.25
C ASP A 506 1.67 13.21 1.62
N VAL A 507 0.73 13.28 0.66
CA VAL A 507 -0.65 13.74 0.89
C VAL A 507 -1.73 12.84 0.33
N THR A 508 -1.42 11.85 -0.50
CA THR A 508 -2.40 10.94 -1.08
C THR A 508 -2.01 9.47 -0.89
N LEU A 509 -3.00 8.63 -0.65
CA LEU A 509 -2.94 7.18 -0.78
C LEU A 509 -4.07 6.78 -1.74
N THR A 510 -3.72 6.24 -2.90
CA THR A 510 -4.68 5.86 -3.94
C THR A 510 -4.57 4.37 -4.25
N VAL A 511 -5.67 3.64 -4.15
CA VAL A 511 -5.76 2.22 -4.51
C VAL A 511 -6.54 2.06 -5.80
N ARG A 512 -6.01 1.25 -6.74
CA ARG A 512 -6.68 0.84 -7.98
C ARG A 512 -6.52 -0.65 -8.16
N THR A 513 -7.59 -1.33 -8.54
CA THR A 513 -7.58 -2.78 -8.79
C THR A 513 -7.71 -3.05 -10.27
N TYR A 514 -6.99 -4.06 -10.75
CA TYR A 514 -6.88 -4.41 -12.16
C TYR A 514 -7.16 -5.89 -12.40
N ASP A 515 -7.76 -6.20 -13.53
CA ASP A 515 -7.77 -7.56 -14.09
C ASP A 515 -6.33 -7.94 -14.48
N ALA A 516 -5.83 -9.01 -13.93
CA ALA A 516 -4.42 -9.38 -14.09
C ALA A 516 -4.06 -9.81 -15.52
N ALA A 517 -5.01 -10.29 -16.31
CA ALA A 517 -4.73 -10.73 -17.68
C ALA A 517 -4.79 -9.58 -18.72
N THR A 518 -5.57 -8.54 -18.46
CA THR A 518 -5.77 -7.43 -19.39
C THR A 518 -5.09 -6.14 -18.97
N ASN A 519 -4.75 -5.99 -17.69
CA ASN A 519 -4.31 -4.74 -17.04
C ASN A 519 -5.34 -3.60 -17.19
N GLU A 520 -6.60 -3.94 -17.42
CA GLU A 520 -7.70 -2.97 -17.38
C GLU A 520 -8.14 -2.79 -15.93
N GLU A 521 -8.46 -1.55 -15.56
CA GLU A 521 -8.99 -1.27 -14.22
C GLU A 521 -10.32 -2.02 -14.03
N LEU A 522 -10.44 -2.74 -12.91
CA LEU A 522 -11.64 -3.47 -12.55
C LEU A 522 -12.79 -2.48 -12.31
N VAL A 523 -13.94 -2.79 -12.84
CA VAL A 523 -15.18 -2.07 -12.57
C VAL A 523 -16.04 -2.94 -11.67
N ALA A 524 -16.35 -2.40 -10.48
CA ALA A 524 -17.19 -3.08 -9.50
C ALA A 524 -18.67 -3.08 -9.90
N ASP A 525 -19.49 -3.84 -9.19
CA ASP A 525 -20.92 -3.95 -9.38
C ASP A 525 -21.57 -2.56 -9.43
N GLY A 526 -22.57 -2.39 -10.28
CA GLY A 526 -23.22 -1.09 -10.48
C GLY A 526 -22.40 -0.08 -11.31
N GLY A 527 -21.25 -0.48 -11.87
CA GLY A 527 -20.40 0.39 -12.68
C GLY A 527 -19.49 1.32 -11.87
N ILE A 528 -19.21 0.96 -10.62
CA ILE A 528 -18.36 1.75 -9.71
C ILE A 528 -16.90 1.49 -10.05
N ALA A 529 -16.11 2.55 -10.29
CA ALA A 529 -14.66 2.44 -10.46
C ALA A 529 -14.00 2.00 -9.14
N THR A 530 -12.94 1.18 -9.24
CA THR A 530 -12.21 0.71 -8.06
C THR A 530 -11.24 1.74 -7.52
N ALA A 531 -10.85 2.74 -8.32
CA ALA A 531 -9.98 3.82 -7.89
C ALA A 531 -10.56 4.56 -6.67
N TYR A 532 -9.78 4.58 -5.58
CA TYR A 532 -10.14 5.26 -4.35
C TYR A 532 -8.94 5.99 -3.76
N THR A 533 -9.14 7.27 -3.42
CA THR A 533 -8.08 8.14 -2.93
C THR A 533 -8.40 8.68 -1.55
N ILE A 534 -7.51 8.46 -0.60
CA ILE A 534 -7.48 9.16 0.68
C ILE A 534 -6.53 10.35 0.54
N VAL A 535 -6.97 11.53 0.95
CA VAL A 535 -6.16 12.75 0.98
C VAL A 535 -5.98 13.17 2.44
N LYS A 536 -4.73 13.28 2.90
CA LYS A 536 -4.34 13.96 4.14
C LYS A 536 -3.68 15.28 3.77
N GLN A 537 -4.40 16.36 3.91
CA GLN A 537 -3.93 17.67 3.48
C GLN A 537 -2.62 18.06 4.15
N ALA A 538 -1.75 18.76 3.40
CA ALA A 538 -0.58 19.43 3.97
C ALA A 538 -1.03 20.58 4.87
N ASP A 539 -0.26 20.88 5.92
CA ASP A 539 -0.48 22.09 6.73
C ASP A 539 -0.18 23.34 5.89
N LYS A 540 -1.21 24.12 5.63
CA LYS A 540 -1.17 25.33 4.82
C LYS A 540 -1.20 26.62 5.63
N THR A 541 -1.14 26.55 6.96
CA THR A 541 -1.26 27.70 7.86
C THR A 541 -0.24 28.79 7.54
N SER A 542 1.01 28.40 7.31
CA SER A 542 2.08 29.35 6.96
C SER A 542 1.89 29.95 5.55
N LEU A 543 1.41 29.17 4.58
CA LEU A 543 1.10 29.65 3.23
C LEU A 543 -0.03 30.67 3.24
N VAL A 544 -1.13 30.36 3.93
CA VAL A 544 -2.28 31.28 4.07
C VAL A 544 -1.86 32.59 4.72
N SER A 545 -1.04 32.53 5.78
CA SER A 545 -0.52 33.73 6.42
C SER A 545 0.40 34.56 5.50
N ALA A 546 1.22 33.87 4.69
CA ALA A 546 2.10 34.55 3.71
C ALA A 546 1.29 35.19 2.58
N ILE A 547 0.20 34.56 2.11
CA ILE A 547 -0.72 35.14 1.12
C ILE A 547 -1.36 36.43 1.67
N GLU A 548 -1.88 36.39 2.90
CA GLU A 548 -2.49 37.55 3.54
C GLU A 548 -1.48 38.73 3.67
N GLU A 549 -0.25 38.44 4.07
CA GLU A 549 0.80 39.44 4.19
C GLU A 549 1.21 40.03 2.82
N ALA A 550 1.39 39.15 1.81
CA ALA A 550 1.72 39.57 0.45
C ALA A 550 0.61 40.42 -0.17
N GLN A 551 -0.66 40.03 -0.01
CA GLN A 551 -1.80 40.82 -0.50
C GLN A 551 -1.88 42.19 0.17
N LYS A 552 -1.63 42.26 1.47
CA LYS A 552 -1.61 43.55 2.18
C LYS A 552 -0.53 44.47 1.65
N LYS A 553 0.68 43.98 1.40
CA LYS A 553 1.78 44.76 0.82
C LYS A 553 1.46 45.24 -0.60
N LEU A 554 0.86 44.37 -1.41
CA LEU A 554 0.43 44.73 -2.76
C LEU A 554 -0.68 45.77 -2.75
N ASP A 555 -1.68 45.67 -1.86
CA ASP A 555 -2.72 46.69 -1.67
C ASP A 555 -2.14 48.06 -1.24
N GLU A 556 -1.10 48.05 -0.40
CA GLU A 556 -0.41 49.27 0.00
C GLU A 556 0.39 49.86 -1.18
N ALA A 557 1.07 49.05 -1.98
CA ALA A 557 1.77 49.44 -3.19
C ALA A 557 0.83 50.06 -4.23
N GLU A 558 -0.32 49.45 -4.50
CA GLU A 558 -1.35 49.97 -5.40
C GLU A 558 -1.89 51.31 -4.94
N LYS A 559 -2.26 51.43 -3.65
CA LYS A 559 -2.75 52.71 -3.07
C LYS A 559 -1.72 53.81 -3.11
N SER A 560 -0.44 53.49 -3.11
CA SER A 560 0.65 54.51 -3.18
C SER A 560 0.70 55.22 -4.52
N GLY A 561 0.23 54.60 -5.60
CA GLY A 561 0.32 55.10 -6.97
C GLY A 561 1.76 55.26 -7.48
N LEU A 562 2.73 54.64 -6.83
CA LEU A 562 4.15 54.74 -7.12
C LEU A 562 4.68 53.69 -8.09
N TYR A 563 3.89 52.66 -8.37
CA TYR A 563 4.29 51.48 -9.16
C TYR A 563 3.49 51.37 -10.45
N THR A 564 4.04 50.70 -11.45
CA THR A 564 3.36 50.49 -12.74
C THR A 564 2.27 49.44 -12.62
N ASP A 565 1.13 49.62 -13.31
CA ASP A 565 0.02 48.66 -13.34
C ASP A 565 0.48 47.26 -13.77
N ALA A 566 1.43 47.19 -14.72
CA ALA A 566 1.98 45.93 -15.18
C ALA A 566 2.73 45.17 -14.05
N SER A 567 3.50 45.87 -13.22
CA SER A 567 4.24 45.26 -12.11
C SER A 567 3.30 44.81 -10.96
N ILE A 568 2.23 45.59 -10.72
CA ILE A 568 1.19 45.24 -9.76
C ILE A 568 0.46 43.96 -10.23
N ALA A 569 0.12 43.89 -11.52
CA ALA A 569 -0.53 42.69 -12.08
C ALA A 569 0.39 41.43 -12.01
N GLU A 570 1.71 41.61 -12.24
CA GLU A 570 2.68 40.48 -12.10
C GLU A 570 2.80 40.02 -10.65
N ALA A 571 2.81 40.91 -9.70
CA ALA A 571 2.82 40.59 -8.27
C ALA A 571 1.51 39.90 -7.83
N GLN A 572 0.35 40.36 -8.32
CA GLN A 572 -0.94 39.73 -8.06
C GLN A 572 -0.97 38.31 -8.59
N ALA A 573 -0.42 38.04 -9.79
CA ALA A 573 -0.38 36.69 -10.36
C ALA A 573 0.39 35.68 -9.50
N LEU A 574 1.44 36.12 -8.76
CA LEU A 574 2.14 35.25 -7.80
C LEU A 574 1.24 34.91 -6.60
N ILE A 575 0.48 35.89 -6.12
CA ILE A 575 -0.47 35.68 -5.01
C ILE A 575 -1.60 34.74 -5.44
N ASP A 576 -2.15 34.93 -6.64
CA ASP A 576 -3.21 34.06 -7.19
C ASP A 576 -2.72 32.61 -7.40
N ALA A 577 -1.47 32.45 -7.86
CA ALA A 577 -0.85 31.13 -7.97
C ALA A 577 -0.69 30.44 -6.60
N ALA A 578 -0.25 31.18 -5.58
CA ALA A 578 -0.13 30.69 -4.22
C ALA A 578 -1.51 30.34 -3.62
N GLN A 579 -2.55 31.15 -3.92
CA GLN A 579 -3.93 30.87 -3.51
C GLN A 579 -4.43 29.58 -4.17
N THR A 580 -4.10 29.32 -5.43
CA THR A 580 -4.46 28.09 -6.12
C THR A 580 -3.87 26.87 -5.41
N ILE A 581 -2.63 26.94 -4.92
CA ILE A 581 -2.02 25.88 -4.12
C ILE A 581 -2.71 25.76 -2.74
N ALA A 582 -3.04 26.88 -2.10
CA ALA A 582 -3.76 26.85 -0.81
C ALA A 582 -5.14 26.19 -0.92
N ASP A 583 -5.83 26.39 -2.04
CA ASP A 583 -7.17 25.83 -2.29
C ASP A 583 -7.12 24.37 -2.78
N ASN A 584 -5.98 23.88 -3.25
CA ASN A 584 -5.84 22.50 -3.73
C ASN A 584 -5.64 21.53 -2.55
N ALA A 585 -6.62 20.68 -2.27
CA ALA A 585 -6.55 19.68 -1.20
C ALA A 585 -5.38 18.70 -1.36
N GLU A 586 -4.95 18.44 -2.60
CA GLU A 586 -3.86 17.51 -2.93
C GLU A 586 -2.49 18.19 -3.11
N ALA A 587 -2.39 19.47 -2.78
CA ALA A 587 -1.09 20.15 -2.81
C ALA A 587 -0.13 19.49 -1.82
N THR A 588 1.03 19.06 -2.32
CA THR A 588 2.06 18.41 -1.50
C THR A 588 2.69 19.40 -0.51
N THR A 589 3.30 18.89 0.55
CA THR A 589 4.07 19.73 1.48
C THR A 589 5.14 20.55 0.75
N LYS A 590 5.73 19.99 -0.32
CA LYS A 590 6.70 20.67 -1.18
C LYS A 590 6.06 21.80 -1.99
N ASP A 591 4.85 21.58 -2.54
CA ASP A 591 4.12 22.62 -3.29
C ASP A 591 3.78 23.79 -2.37
N VAL A 592 3.27 23.49 -1.17
CA VAL A 592 2.95 24.49 -0.13
C VAL A 592 4.19 25.30 0.25
N ALA A 593 5.32 24.63 0.51
CA ALA A 593 6.58 25.31 0.84
C ALA A 593 7.11 26.17 -0.32
N SER A 594 7.03 25.66 -1.55
CA SER A 594 7.46 26.36 -2.75
C SER A 594 6.60 27.61 -3.02
N ALA A 595 5.28 27.49 -2.87
CA ALA A 595 4.35 28.61 -3.01
C ALA A 595 4.60 29.69 -1.95
N ALA A 596 4.81 29.29 -0.69
CA ALA A 596 5.14 30.23 0.39
C ALA A 596 6.48 30.95 0.15
N ALA A 597 7.50 30.23 -0.33
CA ALA A 597 8.80 30.84 -0.70
C ALA A 597 8.67 31.79 -1.88
N GLY A 598 7.85 31.49 -2.89
CA GLY A 598 7.60 32.36 -4.05
C GLY A 598 6.96 33.70 -3.71
N LEU A 599 6.19 33.76 -2.62
CA LEU A 599 5.58 35.01 -2.15
C LEU A 599 6.60 36.01 -1.61
N ALA A 600 7.80 35.59 -1.22
CA ALA A 600 8.89 36.49 -0.83
C ALA A 600 9.35 37.41 -1.98
N ASP A 601 9.10 37.01 -3.23
CA ASP A 601 9.49 37.75 -4.43
C ASP A 601 8.45 38.78 -4.85
N VAL A 602 7.26 38.86 -4.23
CA VAL A 602 6.18 39.79 -4.60
C VAL A 602 6.66 41.24 -4.61
N GLU A 603 7.38 41.69 -3.58
CA GLU A 603 7.92 43.06 -3.52
C GLU A 603 8.98 43.31 -4.59
N SER A 604 9.77 42.31 -4.96
CA SER A 604 10.82 42.44 -5.98
C SER A 604 10.27 42.62 -7.38
N LYS A 605 9.01 42.28 -7.62
CA LYS A 605 8.31 42.48 -8.89
C LYS A 605 7.81 43.91 -9.09
N LEU A 606 7.70 44.70 -8.03
CA LEU A 606 7.16 46.04 -8.08
C LEU A 606 8.15 47.03 -8.72
N VAL A 607 7.78 47.58 -9.89
CA VAL A 607 8.57 48.56 -10.65
C VAL A 607 7.97 49.93 -10.44
N LYS A 608 8.77 50.87 -9.90
CA LYS A 608 8.35 52.25 -9.70
C LYS A 608 8.12 52.97 -11.02
N ILE A 609 7.11 53.81 -11.05
CA ILE A 609 6.84 54.72 -12.17
C ILE A 609 7.99 55.71 -12.25
N ASP A 610 8.66 55.75 -13.39
CA ASP A 610 9.69 56.78 -13.64
C ASP A 610 9.01 58.12 -13.92
N ASN A 611 8.80 58.91 -12.88
CA ASN A 611 8.38 60.29 -13.00
C ASN A 611 9.60 61.12 -13.41
N GLY A 612 9.97 61.03 -14.69
CA GLY A 612 11.07 61.77 -15.24
C GLY A 612 11.04 63.24 -14.75
N ASN A 613 11.99 63.61 -13.93
CA ASN A 613 12.20 64.96 -13.47
C ASN A 613 12.47 65.84 -14.71
N LYS A 614 11.46 66.60 -15.12
CA LYS A 614 11.68 67.76 -15.97
C LYS A 614 12.29 68.87 -15.09
N ASP A 615 13.60 68.85 -14.90
CA ASP A 615 14.33 70.02 -14.46
C ASP A 615 14.77 70.83 -15.66
N ASP A 616 14.36 72.08 -15.60
CA ASP A 616 14.47 73.13 -16.56
C ASP A 616 15.87 73.32 -17.13
N ASP A 617 15.84 73.68 -18.42
CA ASP A 617 16.88 74.44 -19.17
C ASP A 617 17.71 75.39 -18.33
N LYS A 618 19.02 75.19 -18.35
CA LYS A 618 19.97 76.30 -18.50
C LYS A 618 21.10 75.85 -19.42
N LYS A 619 21.11 76.54 -20.62
CA LYS A 619 22.25 76.64 -21.49
C LYS A 619 23.42 77.18 -20.74
N ASP A 620 24.60 76.59 -20.94
CA ASP A 620 25.81 77.30 -21.22
C ASP A 620 26.78 76.45 -22.05
N ASP A 621 27.14 77.04 -23.18
CA ASP A 621 28.17 76.62 -24.09
C ASP A 621 29.51 76.42 -23.37
N VAL A 622 30.29 75.44 -23.79
CA VAL A 622 31.72 75.59 -24.22
C VAL A 622 32.28 74.28 -24.70
N ARG A 623 32.69 74.29 -25.92
CA ARG A 623 33.64 73.50 -26.74
C ARG A 623 34.55 72.43 -26.09
N ASP A 624 34.60 71.40 -26.79
CA ASP A 624 35.71 70.83 -27.60
C ASP A 624 36.80 69.97 -26.91
N ASP A 625 37.03 68.87 -27.58
CA ASP A 625 38.26 68.12 -27.82
C ASP A 625 38.60 66.88 -26.97
N ASP A 626 38.70 65.87 -27.79
CA ASP A 626 39.69 64.76 -27.83
C ASP A 626 39.55 63.49 -27.03
N LYS A 627 39.23 62.48 -27.85
CA LYS A 627 39.92 61.19 -28.01
C LYS A 627 40.28 60.28 -26.81
N ASP A 628 39.92 59.09 -27.03
CA ASP A 628 40.61 57.83 -27.02
C ASP A 628 40.13 56.79 -26.03
N VAL A 629 39.48 55.81 -26.64
CA VAL A 629 39.68 54.35 -26.53
C VAL A 629 40.28 53.78 -25.22
N VAL A 630 39.60 52.86 -24.58
CA VAL A 630 40.08 51.53 -24.32
C VAL A 630 38.94 50.61 -23.87
N ALA A 631 38.90 49.45 -24.52
CA ALA A 631 38.05 48.29 -24.22
C ALA A 631 38.38 47.67 -22.86
N GLY A 632 37.42 47.02 -22.26
CA GLY A 632 37.72 46.16 -21.14
C GLY A 632 36.53 45.43 -20.51
N TYR A 633 36.29 44.24 -21.00
CA TYR A 633 35.75 43.05 -20.30
C TYR A 633 34.35 43.04 -19.71
N ALA A 634 33.51 42.34 -20.43
CA ALA A 634 32.32 41.65 -19.93
C ALA A 634 32.72 40.65 -18.83
N LYS A 635 31.98 40.63 -17.72
CA LYS A 635 31.88 39.50 -16.84
C LYS A 635 30.47 38.92 -16.98
N GLU A 636 30.40 37.74 -17.59
CA GLU A 636 29.24 36.88 -17.56
C GLU A 636 28.91 36.52 -16.12
N GLY A 637 27.66 36.57 -15.78
CA GLY A 637 27.10 36.07 -14.53
C GLY A 637 25.72 35.50 -14.77
N THR A 638 25.71 34.22 -14.97
CA THR A 638 24.65 33.25 -14.64
C THR A 638 23.30 33.82 -14.20
N GLY A 639 22.33 33.75 -15.09
CA GLY A 639 20.94 34.07 -14.82
C GLY A 639 20.02 33.60 -15.93
N MET A 640 20.07 32.30 -16.27
CA MET A 640 19.16 31.72 -17.25
C MET A 640 19.09 30.20 -17.06
N ALA A 641 18.42 29.74 -15.99
CA ALA A 641 18.12 28.33 -15.79
C ALA A 641 16.81 28.04 -15.02
N ILE A 642 15.97 29.05 -14.74
CA ILE A 642 14.73 28.80 -13.95
C ILE A 642 13.46 28.96 -14.78
N TRP A 643 13.53 29.40 -16.04
CA TRP A 643 12.32 29.67 -16.85
C TRP A 643 11.71 28.48 -17.59
N PHE A 644 12.26 27.26 -17.48
CA PHE A 644 11.74 26.11 -18.24
C PHE A 644 10.93 25.10 -17.44
N THR A 645 10.77 25.24 -16.13
CA THR A 645 10.04 24.27 -15.30
C THR A 645 8.59 24.66 -15.00
N LEU A 646 8.21 25.91 -15.06
CA LEU A 646 6.83 26.35 -14.80
C LEU A 646 5.93 26.36 -16.05
N ALA A 647 6.50 26.34 -17.26
CA ALA A 647 5.72 26.22 -18.50
C ALA A 647 5.38 24.76 -18.88
N GLY A 648 5.99 23.77 -18.24
CA GLY A 648 5.81 22.33 -18.55
C GLY A 648 4.52 21.73 -17.98
N VAL A 649 4.05 22.22 -16.85
CA VAL A 649 2.89 21.60 -16.16
C VAL A 649 1.56 22.13 -16.69
N ALA A 650 1.52 23.36 -17.22
CA ALA A 650 0.29 23.91 -17.83
C ALA A 650 -0.02 23.36 -19.23
N PHE A 651 0.96 22.74 -19.92
CA PHE A 651 0.78 22.24 -21.30
C PHE A 651 0.33 20.76 -21.38
N ILE A 652 0.49 19.98 -20.31
CA ILE A 652 0.06 18.56 -20.29
C ILE A 652 -1.44 18.42 -20.04
N GLY A 653 -2.05 19.36 -19.28
CA GLY A 653 -3.50 19.35 -19.05
C GLY A 653 -4.35 19.75 -20.28
N LEU A 654 -3.83 20.58 -21.19
CA LEU A 654 -4.58 21.06 -22.36
C LEU A 654 -4.48 20.16 -23.57
N THR A 655 -3.45 19.32 -23.68
CA THR A 655 -3.30 18.37 -24.79
C THR A 655 -4.14 17.11 -24.61
N ALA A 656 -4.45 16.69 -23.38
CA ALA A 656 -5.31 15.55 -23.13
C ALA A 656 -6.79 15.81 -23.47
N VAL A 657 -7.25 17.06 -23.28
CA VAL A 657 -8.64 17.45 -23.63
C VAL A 657 -8.83 17.62 -25.15
N LEU A 658 -7.79 18.05 -25.88
CA LEU A 658 -7.91 18.25 -27.35
C LEU A 658 -7.74 16.95 -28.16
N VAL A 659 -7.13 15.92 -27.60
CA VAL A 659 -7.02 14.60 -28.27
C VAL A 659 -8.29 13.77 -28.09
N SER A 660 -9.02 13.94 -26.96
CA SER A 660 -10.30 13.25 -26.77
C SER A 660 -11.42 13.79 -27.66
N ASP A 661 -11.39 15.08 -27.98
CA ASP A 661 -12.41 15.72 -28.82
C ASP A 661 -12.20 15.46 -30.34
N ARG A 662 -10.96 15.12 -30.75
CA ARG A 662 -10.69 14.73 -32.17
C ARG A 662 -11.07 13.29 -32.47
N LYS A 663 -11.03 12.37 -31.49
CA LYS A 663 -11.46 10.98 -31.66
C LYS A 663 -13.00 10.82 -31.72
N ARG A 664 -13.76 11.76 -31.15
CA ARG A 664 -15.25 11.72 -31.23
C ARG A 664 -15.83 12.23 -32.52
N LYS A 665 -15.09 12.97 -33.35
CA LYS A 665 -15.58 13.52 -34.62
C LYS A 665 -15.30 12.64 -35.85
N THR A 666 -14.50 11.59 -35.72
CA THR A 666 -14.20 10.66 -36.84
C THR A 666 -15.06 9.39 -36.86
N ALA A 667 -15.89 9.14 -35.86
CA ALA A 667 -16.72 7.95 -35.74
C ALA A 667 -18.18 8.14 -36.24
N VAL A 668 -18.54 9.31 -36.81
CA VAL A 668 -19.92 9.62 -37.23
C VAL A 668 -20.07 9.68 -38.77
N ASN A 669 -19.01 9.43 -39.55
CA ASN A 669 -19.07 9.54 -41.00
C ASN A 669 -18.74 8.25 -41.78
N GLU A 670 -19.02 7.07 -41.26
CA GLU A 670 -19.09 5.83 -42.05
C GLU A 670 -20.26 4.97 -41.57
N LYS A 671 -21.43 5.32 -42.10
CA LYS A 671 -22.53 4.39 -42.48
C LYS A 671 -23.34 5.00 -43.60
#